data_4175943649944d08fd67533e967f2bbb
#
_entry.id   4175943649944d08fd67533e967f2bbb
#
_cell.length_a   1.000
_cell.length_b   1.000
_cell.length_c   1.000
_cell.angle_alpha   90.00
_cell.angle_beta   90.00
_cell.angle_gamma   90.00
#
_symmetry.space_group_name_H-M   'P 1'
#
loop_
_entity.id
_entity.type
_entity.pdbx_description
1 polymer ?
#
loop_
_entity_poly.entity_id
_entity_poly.type
_entity_poly.pdbx_seq_one_letter_code
_entity_poly.pdbx_strand_id
1 'polypeptide(L)'
;MLLSLQWLKEFIPNLKINDKVAESLTSLGLEVSSITKKQRDLIIDIDLTPNRGDCLSVHGIARDLNSLFNKKIKYPRIKKLSKINKKKYIKSLDSKICPSYSCLSITGLNNSIKTPDLIKSRLKNSGIKNINFLVDIINYVMLEIGQPMHVFDLNKLKLPLSVEFANKSELFEGLDDSEYKLTKKIPVINDQSGPIALAGVLGGKKTSTTQKTQNVLIESAFFEPNQIRQSSKSFRLQTDSSYRYERGVDPKLPMVALSRVLELLSEYTTYDSVFIDSKISKKSEKRNDKKITIEHDLITKSLGQDIEKVFILKIFKSLGFEIKVKNTTYTLISPSHRFDIQNQQDIIEEIARVYGYNNFKSNIPTNYIKTLNSNLNTSDILSESLSSRGYNEIISYTMLPKNSQNQIHNNSEIIRILNPISEDKSDLRASMVFNMLQIYKYNKSRQATSLRFYESGKIYSYNRGKKIIETNVLAGIIGGINFNNNLRNSRKKLNFFDLKGDLISIISNLSFKKTNKLNYLVSNAQMSLFQDNTFIGTFGALIPSLRDDYGISDEVFYFELMIDSIKVRNVVKYVDFSRFPKIKRDITLKINNEISIEEVIKCISKSSLKYMINSRISDIFYSMNHENSHKSLTIELIFQGNVSTLSDQEVNEQMTILIKRLKDKLNIDIK
;
A
#
# COMPACT_ATOMS: atom_id res chain seq x y z
N MET A 1 -9.81 15.45 14.68
CA MET A 1 -9.83 16.74 15.42
C MET A 1 -11.14 16.91 16.12
N LEU A 2 -11.14 17.04 17.45
CA LEU A 2 -12.37 17.25 18.24
C LEU A 2 -12.84 18.70 18.14
N LEU A 3 -14.05 18.92 17.68
CA LEU A 3 -14.66 20.24 17.44
C LEU A 3 -15.98 20.39 18.19
N SER A 4 -16.12 21.46 18.95
CA SER A 4 -17.36 21.88 19.60
C SER A 4 -18.25 22.65 18.61
N LEU A 5 -19.49 22.21 18.39
CA LEU A 5 -20.44 22.93 17.54
C LEU A 5 -20.94 24.24 18.18
N GLN A 6 -20.94 24.32 19.52
CA GLN A 6 -21.22 25.60 20.23
C GLN A 6 -20.15 26.62 19.90
N TRP A 7 -18.87 26.19 19.89
CA TRP A 7 -17.77 27.10 19.54
C TRP A 7 -17.81 27.49 18.06
N LEU A 8 -18.10 26.52 17.17
CA LEU A 8 -18.26 26.79 15.73
C LEU A 8 -19.36 27.81 15.44
N LYS A 9 -20.47 27.77 16.19
CA LYS A 9 -21.59 28.72 16.06
C LYS A 9 -21.21 30.18 16.34
N GLU A 10 -20.16 30.43 17.13
CA GLU A 10 -19.67 31.81 17.36
C GLU A 10 -19.08 32.43 16.09
N PHE A 11 -18.53 31.59 15.21
CA PHE A 11 -18.01 32.00 13.90
C PHE A 11 -19.09 32.07 12.81
N ILE A 12 -20.09 31.18 12.88
CA ILE A 12 -21.20 31.16 11.92
C ILE A 12 -22.50 31.45 12.69
N PRO A 13 -22.89 32.72 12.82
CA PRO A 13 -24.16 33.07 13.48
C PRO A 13 -25.34 32.34 12.84
N ASN A 14 -26.28 31.89 13.67
CA ASN A 14 -27.47 31.13 13.24
C ASN A 14 -27.17 29.70 12.70
N LEU A 15 -25.99 29.13 12.96
CA LEU A 15 -25.76 27.70 12.75
C LEU A 15 -26.69 26.91 13.68
N LYS A 16 -27.49 26.00 13.12
CA LYS A 16 -28.28 25.04 13.90
C LYS A 16 -27.38 23.90 14.34
N ILE A 17 -27.29 23.67 15.66
CA ILE A 17 -26.49 22.59 16.24
C ILE A 17 -27.28 21.29 16.14
N ASN A 18 -27.03 20.51 15.10
CA ASN A 18 -27.65 19.22 14.85
C ASN A 18 -26.70 18.34 13.98
N ASP A 19 -27.10 17.09 13.74
CA ASP A 19 -26.30 16.11 13.00
C ASP A 19 -26.08 16.50 11.52
N LYS A 20 -26.95 17.36 10.94
CA LYS A 20 -26.80 17.87 9.56
C LYS A 20 -25.52 18.67 9.35
N VAL A 21 -24.93 19.23 10.42
CA VAL A 21 -23.62 19.88 10.33
C VAL A 21 -22.53 18.85 10.02
N ALA A 22 -22.59 17.69 10.64
CA ALA A 22 -21.65 16.59 10.39
C ALA A 22 -21.79 16.06 8.95
N GLU A 23 -23.03 15.87 8.47
CA GLU A 23 -23.29 15.49 7.07
C GLU A 23 -22.74 16.54 6.08
N SER A 24 -22.93 17.83 6.39
CA SER A 24 -22.41 18.93 5.57
C SER A 24 -20.88 18.94 5.53
N LEU A 25 -20.21 18.69 6.66
CA LEU A 25 -18.74 18.60 6.73
C LEU A 25 -18.24 17.41 5.92
N THR A 26 -18.84 16.23 6.09
CA THR A 26 -18.48 15.03 5.33
C THR A 26 -18.69 15.25 3.82
N SER A 27 -19.76 15.91 3.42
CA SER A 27 -20.02 16.23 1.99
C SER A 27 -18.97 17.18 1.39
N LEU A 28 -18.36 18.02 2.22
CA LEU A 28 -17.23 18.89 1.85
C LEU A 28 -15.86 18.17 1.84
N GLY A 29 -15.83 16.88 2.17
CA GLY A 29 -14.58 16.10 2.27
C GLY A 29 -13.88 16.18 3.64
N LEU A 30 -14.59 16.67 4.67
CA LEU A 30 -14.12 16.69 6.07
C LEU A 30 -14.87 15.58 6.82
N GLU A 31 -14.36 14.36 6.77
CA GLU A 31 -15.02 13.17 7.30
C GLU A 31 -15.26 13.28 8.81
N VAL A 32 -16.49 13.09 9.24
CA VAL A 32 -16.86 13.03 10.66
C VAL A 32 -16.89 11.57 11.11
N SER A 33 -15.94 11.16 11.91
CA SER A 33 -15.79 9.79 12.41
C SER A 33 -16.70 9.46 13.60
N SER A 34 -17.00 10.46 14.46
CA SER A 34 -17.90 10.27 15.60
C SER A 34 -18.55 11.58 16.07
N ILE A 35 -19.70 11.42 16.71
CA ILE A 35 -20.46 12.53 17.33
C ILE A 35 -20.71 12.17 18.79
N THR A 36 -20.27 13.02 19.70
CA THR A 36 -20.50 12.83 21.15
C THR A 36 -21.32 13.99 21.71
N LYS A 37 -22.45 13.69 22.33
CA LYS A 37 -23.28 14.67 23.01
C LYS A 37 -22.75 14.97 24.42
N LYS A 38 -22.43 16.23 24.69
CA LYS A 38 -21.99 16.68 26.03
C LYS A 38 -22.87 17.82 26.50
N GLN A 39 -23.76 17.56 27.45
CA GLN A 39 -24.71 18.56 27.97
C GLN A 39 -25.50 19.25 26.83
N ARG A 40 -25.24 20.54 26.57
CA ARG A 40 -25.86 21.36 25.53
C ARG A 40 -25.02 21.52 24.27
N ASP A 41 -23.92 20.76 24.14
CA ASP A 41 -22.97 20.80 23.02
C ASP A 41 -22.89 19.47 22.31
N LEU A 42 -22.60 19.51 21.01
CA LEU A 42 -22.21 18.35 20.21
C LEU A 42 -20.71 18.49 19.89
N ILE A 43 -19.94 17.50 20.32
CA ILE A 43 -18.51 17.40 19.98
C ILE A 43 -18.41 16.41 18.83
N ILE A 44 -17.89 16.87 17.71
CA ILE A 44 -17.65 16.03 16.53
C ILE A 44 -16.15 15.75 16.39
N ASP A 45 -15.79 14.53 16.05
CA ASP A 45 -14.43 14.18 15.67
C ASP A 45 -14.31 14.17 14.16
N ILE A 46 -13.37 14.96 13.64
CA ILE A 46 -13.17 15.18 12.21
C ILE A 46 -11.81 14.61 11.82
N ASP A 47 -11.79 13.68 10.87
CA ASP A 47 -10.59 13.15 10.26
C ASP A 47 -10.17 14.04 9.10
N LEU A 48 -9.11 14.82 9.33
CA LEU A 48 -8.60 15.79 8.38
C LEU A 48 -7.50 15.17 7.52
N THR A 49 -7.66 15.25 6.21
CA THR A 49 -6.63 14.81 5.25
C THR A 49 -5.38 15.69 5.34
N PRO A 50 -4.18 15.16 5.03
CA PRO A 50 -2.93 15.90 5.16
C PRO A 50 -2.84 17.20 4.36
N ASN A 51 -3.62 17.33 3.27
CA ASN A 51 -3.68 18.54 2.44
C ASN A 51 -4.55 19.65 3.04
N ARG A 52 -5.42 19.34 4.02
CA ARG A 52 -6.35 20.30 4.64
C ARG A 52 -5.86 20.83 5.98
N GLY A 53 -4.58 21.25 6.04
CA GLY A 53 -4.00 21.90 7.21
C GLY A 53 -4.73 23.20 7.63
N ASP A 54 -5.37 23.88 6.68
CA ASP A 54 -6.22 25.05 6.89
C ASP A 54 -7.43 24.80 7.78
N CYS A 55 -7.90 23.55 7.86
CA CYS A 55 -9.03 23.11 8.67
C CYS A 55 -8.64 22.63 10.08
N LEU A 56 -7.36 22.71 10.48
CA LEU A 56 -6.91 22.35 11.84
C LEU A 56 -7.22 23.41 12.91
N SER A 57 -8.35 24.12 12.74
CA SER A 57 -8.86 25.11 13.68
C SER A 57 -10.37 25.32 13.54
N VAL A 58 -10.99 25.86 14.59
CA VAL A 58 -12.43 26.18 14.56
C VAL A 58 -12.73 27.20 13.44
N HIS A 59 -11.89 28.22 13.31
CA HIS A 59 -12.02 29.24 12.26
C HIS A 59 -11.84 28.65 10.85
N GLY A 60 -10.87 27.74 10.67
CA GLY A 60 -10.63 27.08 9.38
C GLY A 60 -11.84 26.26 8.94
N ILE A 61 -12.40 25.46 9.85
CA ILE A 61 -13.62 24.68 9.59
C ILE A 61 -14.83 25.59 9.34
N ALA A 62 -14.97 26.68 10.14
CA ALA A 62 -16.03 27.65 9.92
C ALA A 62 -15.99 28.26 8.51
N ARG A 63 -14.79 28.60 8.04
CA ARG A 63 -14.56 29.15 6.70
C ARG A 63 -14.94 28.17 5.60
N ASP A 64 -14.51 26.91 5.74
CA ASP A 64 -14.83 25.88 4.74
C ASP A 64 -16.34 25.55 4.72
N LEU A 65 -16.92 25.29 5.89
CA LEU A 65 -18.37 25.02 6.01
C LEU A 65 -19.23 26.18 5.50
N ASN A 66 -18.74 27.42 5.63
CA ASN A 66 -19.46 28.59 5.14
C ASN A 66 -19.57 28.66 3.61
N SER A 67 -18.74 27.90 2.87
CA SER A 67 -18.90 27.80 1.41
C SER A 67 -20.28 27.26 0.99
N LEU A 68 -20.90 26.43 1.83
CA LEU A 68 -22.28 25.94 1.60
C LEU A 68 -23.35 26.99 1.99
N PHE A 69 -23.12 27.76 3.04
CA PHE A 69 -24.13 28.65 3.59
C PHE A 69 -24.07 30.09 3.07
N ASN A 70 -22.89 30.50 2.57
CA ASN A 70 -22.62 31.84 2.06
C ASN A 70 -23.03 32.97 3.05
N LYS A 71 -22.76 32.79 4.33
CA LYS A 71 -23.04 33.73 5.41
C LYS A 71 -21.79 34.55 5.76
N LYS A 72 -21.98 35.66 6.48
CA LYS A 72 -20.84 36.43 6.99
C LYS A 72 -20.22 35.71 8.18
N ILE A 73 -18.94 35.31 8.07
CA ILE A 73 -18.17 34.76 9.19
C ILE A 73 -17.85 35.87 10.17
N LYS A 74 -18.01 35.58 11.47
CA LYS A 74 -17.64 36.46 12.55
C LYS A 74 -16.24 36.10 13.01
N TYR A 75 -15.32 37.06 12.92
CA TYR A 75 -13.95 36.88 13.41
C TYR A 75 -13.83 37.22 14.90
N PRO A 76 -12.93 36.58 15.65
CA PRO A 76 -12.68 36.91 17.03
C PRO A 76 -12.10 38.33 17.14
N ARG A 77 -12.36 38.99 18.29
CA ARG A 77 -11.77 40.31 18.55
C ARG A 77 -10.25 40.20 18.68
N ILE A 78 -9.51 41.18 18.17
CA ILE A 78 -8.07 41.23 18.19
C ILE A 78 -7.60 42.66 18.57
N LYS A 79 -6.53 42.75 19.36
CA LYS A 79 -5.94 44.02 19.74
C LYS A 79 -4.99 44.52 18.64
N LYS A 80 -5.01 45.80 18.30
CA LYS A 80 -4.15 46.35 17.26
C LYS A 80 -2.70 46.44 17.78
N LEU A 81 -1.78 45.69 17.21
CA LEU A 81 -0.35 45.67 17.54
C LEU A 81 0.41 46.88 17.00
N SER A 82 -0.16 47.66 16.08
CA SER A 82 0.49 48.86 15.49
C SER A 82 0.81 49.97 16.48
N LYS A 83 0.18 49.95 17.66
CA LYS A 83 0.40 50.90 18.74
C LYS A 83 1.42 50.43 19.77
N ILE A 84 2.05 49.27 19.59
CA ILE A 84 3.00 48.65 20.53
C ILE A 84 4.42 49.07 20.14
N ASN A 85 5.23 49.40 21.12
CA ASN A 85 6.64 49.76 20.94
C ASN A 85 7.44 48.54 20.42
N LYS A 86 8.34 48.80 19.47
CA LYS A 86 9.22 47.76 18.90
C LYS A 86 10.47 47.63 19.78
N LYS A 87 10.88 46.37 20.02
CA LYS A 87 12.15 46.07 20.70
C LYS A 87 12.77 44.88 19.97
N LYS A 88 14.09 44.92 19.74
CA LYS A 88 14.82 43.95 18.92
C LYS A 88 15.11 42.68 19.72
N TYR A 89 14.53 41.56 19.33
CA TYR A 89 14.71 40.25 19.94
C TYR A 89 15.28 39.22 18.94
N ILE A 90 15.14 39.45 17.64
CA ILE A 90 15.48 38.53 16.56
C ILE A 90 16.75 38.99 15.85
N LYS A 91 17.81 38.15 15.88
CA LYS A 91 19.09 38.39 15.18
C LYS A 91 19.00 37.98 13.71
N SER A 92 18.69 36.71 13.45
CA SER A 92 18.70 36.13 12.10
C SER A 92 17.67 35.03 11.93
N LEU A 93 17.20 34.87 10.71
CA LEU A 93 16.31 33.77 10.30
C LEU A 93 16.89 33.13 9.04
N ASP A 94 17.01 31.80 9.04
CA ASP A 94 17.18 31.08 7.80
C ASP A 94 15.82 30.98 7.09
N SER A 95 15.69 31.63 5.95
CA SER A 95 14.45 31.68 5.20
C SER A 95 14.03 30.32 4.58
N LYS A 96 14.93 29.33 4.57
CA LYS A 96 14.62 27.94 4.16
C LYS A 96 13.90 27.18 5.27
N ILE A 97 13.99 27.66 6.51
CA ILE A 97 13.37 27.05 7.70
C ILE A 97 12.20 27.90 8.16
N CYS A 98 12.45 29.15 8.40
CA CYS A 98 11.52 30.11 9.02
C CYS A 98 11.45 31.41 8.22
N PRO A 99 10.58 31.45 7.19
CA PRO A 99 10.39 32.69 6.40
C PRO A 99 9.83 33.87 7.16
N SER A 100 9.08 33.63 8.26
CA SER A 100 8.49 34.66 9.10
C SER A 100 8.50 34.24 10.56
N TYR A 101 9.01 35.14 11.40
CA TYR A 101 9.05 34.95 12.86
C TYR A 101 8.64 36.26 13.53
N SER A 102 7.68 36.17 14.42
CA SER A 102 7.19 37.31 15.21
C SER A 102 7.20 36.90 16.68
N CYS A 103 7.50 37.86 17.55
CA CYS A 103 7.44 37.61 18.97
C CYS A 103 6.87 38.83 19.73
N LEU A 104 6.21 38.53 20.83
CA LEU A 104 5.62 39.50 21.75
C LEU A 104 6.23 39.30 23.13
N SER A 105 6.94 40.27 23.67
CA SER A 105 7.38 40.22 25.07
C SER A 105 6.39 40.94 25.95
N ILE A 106 6.13 40.37 27.12
CA ILE A 106 5.25 40.95 28.13
C ILE A 106 5.98 40.88 29.48
N THR A 107 5.97 41.97 30.21
CA THR A 107 6.56 42.02 31.53
C THR A 107 5.50 42.31 32.61
N GLY A 108 5.73 41.87 33.84
CA GLY A 108 4.79 42.02 34.93
C GLY A 108 3.48 41.25 34.78
N LEU A 109 3.48 40.18 33.96
CA LEU A 109 2.30 39.38 33.74
C LEU A 109 1.89 38.60 34.99
N ASN A 110 0.65 38.74 35.41
CA ASN A 110 0.11 37.87 36.46
C ASN A 110 -0.36 36.52 35.85
N ASN A 111 0.53 35.50 35.88
CA ASN A 111 0.27 34.16 35.41
C ASN A 111 -0.30 33.20 36.49
N SER A 112 -0.51 33.69 37.70
CA SER A 112 -1.02 32.87 38.83
C SER A 112 -2.53 32.75 38.83
N ILE A 113 -3.23 33.41 37.95
CA ILE A 113 -4.69 33.37 37.86
C ILE A 113 -5.18 32.02 37.31
N LYS A 114 -6.39 31.67 37.70
CA LYS A 114 -7.03 30.48 37.16
C LYS A 114 -7.50 30.69 35.72
N THR A 115 -7.27 29.73 34.86
CA THR A 115 -7.81 29.73 33.48
C THR A 115 -9.33 29.88 33.51
N PRO A 116 -9.93 30.82 32.77
CA PRO A 116 -11.39 30.99 32.68
C PRO A 116 -12.11 29.68 32.30
N ASP A 117 -13.25 29.39 32.92
CA ASP A 117 -13.96 28.13 32.75
C ASP A 117 -14.37 27.84 31.29
N LEU A 118 -14.72 28.87 30.54
CA LEU A 118 -15.02 28.75 29.12
C LEU A 118 -13.81 28.22 28.33
N ILE A 119 -12.63 28.80 28.54
CA ILE A 119 -11.39 28.38 27.86
C ILE A 119 -11.05 26.95 28.29
N LYS A 120 -11.12 26.67 29.59
CA LYS A 120 -10.84 25.38 30.19
C LYS A 120 -11.74 24.26 29.62
N SER A 121 -13.04 24.54 29.49
CA SER A 121 -13.99 23.58 28.94
C SER A 121 -13.76 23.33 27.46
N ARG A 122 -13.44 24.36 26.68
CA ARG A 122 -13.13 24.23 25.23
C ARG A 122 -11.86 23.42 24.96
N LEU A 123 -10.77 23.69 25.73
CA LEU A 123 -9.55 22.87 25.66
C LEU A 123 -9.85 21.40 25.99
N LYS A 124 -10.56 21.15 27.09
CA LYS A 124 -10.94 19.79 27.47
C LYS A 124 -11.79 19.09 26.42
N ASN A 125 -12.75 19.79 25.83
CA ASN A 125 -13.61 19.25 24.76
C ASN A 125 -12.84 18.98 23.45
N SER A 126 -11.74 19.69 23.24
CA SER A 126 -10.83 19.47 22.10
C SER A 126 -9.68 18.51 22.40
N GLY A 127 -9.69 17.83 23.57
CA GLY A 127 -8.68 16.83 23.94
C GLY A 127 -7.38 17.40 24.49
N ILE A 128 -7.29 18.73 24.72
CA ILE A 128 -6.08 19.37 25.24
C ILE A 128 -6.15 19.48 26.77
N LYS A 129 -5.06 19.03 27.43
CA LYS A 129 -4.93 19.09 28.88
C LYS A 129 -4.62 20.53 29.34
N ASN A 130 -5.32 21.00 30.37
CA ASN A 130 -5.02 22.27 30.98
C ASN A 130 -3.71 22.20 31.79
N ILE A 131 -2.86 23.23 31.68
CA ILE A 131 -1.53 23.30 32.29
C ILE A 131 -1.44 24.52 33.25
N ASN A 132 -1.47 25.71 32.69
CA ASN A 132 -1.51 26.98 33.40
C ASN A 132 -2.17 28.03 32.51
N PHE A 133 -2.52 29.19 33.11
CA PHE A 133 -3.28 30.22 32.40
C PHE A 133 -2.67 30.62 31.05
N LEU A 134 -1.37 30.91 31.01
CA LEU A 134 -0.71 31.41 29.80
C LEU A 134 -0.64 30.34 28.70
N VAL A 135 -0.25 29.10 29.05
CA VAL A 135 -0.20 27.98 28.11
C VAL A 135 -1.59 27.64 27.61
N ASP A 136 -2.60 27.70 28.46
CA ASP A 136 -3.99 27.46 28.10
C ASP A 136 -4.50 28.50 27.10
N ILE A 137 -4.16 29.81 27.29
CA ILE A 137 -4.48 30.89 26.33
C ILE A 137 -3.85 30.62 24.96
N ILE A 138 -2.58 30.22 24.94
CA ILE A 138 -1.87 29.93 23.68
C ILE A 138 -2.49 28.73 22.96
N ASN A 139 -2.77 27.66 23.68
CA ASN A 139 -3.43 26.47 23.12
C ASN A 139 -4.86 26.78 22.65
N TYR A 140 -5.57 27.63 23.39
CA TYR A 140 -6.89 28.09 22.97
C TYR A 140 -6.84 28.83 21.63
N VAL A 141 -5.92 29.78 21.47
CA VAL A 141 -5.75 30.54 20.23
C VAL A 141 -5.29 29.63 19.08
N MET A 142 -4.43 28.65 19.36
CA MET A 142 -4.05 27.63 18.37
C MET A 142 -5.27 26.86 17.86
N LEU A 143 -6.16 26.40 18.73
CA LEU A 143 -7.40 25.73 18.32
C LEU A 143 -8.37 26.69 17.64
N GLU A 144 -8.46 27.95 18.09
CA GLU A 144 -9.38 28.94 17.56
C GLU A 144 -9.06 29.30 16.12
N ILE A 145 -7.80 29.62 15.80
CA ILE A 145 -7.39 30.17 14.49
C ILE A 145 -6.35 29.35 13.73
N GLY A 146 -5.75 28.33 14.33
CA GLY A 146 -4.83 27.39 13.63
C GLY A 146 -3.35 27.77 13.69
N GLN A 147 -2.93 28.77 14.49
CA GLN A 147 -1.54 29.18 14.63
C GLN A 147 -0.91 28.59 15.90
N PRO A 148 0.02 27.62 15.78
CA PRO A 148 0.80 27.20 16.94
C PRO A 148 1.75 28.33 17.41
N MET A 149 1.89 28.41 18.71
CA MET A 149 2.76 29.39 19.37
C MET A 149 3.54 28.69 20.49
N HIS A 150 4.67 29.29 20.86
CA HIS A 150 5.44 28.87 22.03
C HIS A 150 5.70 30.03 22.97
N VAL A 151 5.91 29.73 24.24
CA VAL A 151 6.21 30.75 25.26
C VAL A 151 7.48 30.39 26.00
N PHE A 152 8.38 31.37 26.07
CA PHE A 152 9.64 31.30 26.78
C PHE A 152 9.59 32.19 28.02
N ASP A 153 10.26 31.79 29.09
CA ASP A 153 10.57 32.64 30.23
C ASP A 153 11.66 33.65 29.82
N LEU A 154 11.30 34.92 29.70
CA LEU A 154 12.19 35.99 29.22
C LEU A 154 13.44 36.16 30.10
N ASN A 155 13.34 35.89 31.39
CA ASN A 155 14.46 35.99 32.32
C ASN A 155 15.50 34.88 32.14
N LYS A 156 15.10 33.75 31.52
CA LYS A 156 15.99 32.64 31.22
C LYS A 156 16.63 32.72 29.83
N LEU A 157 16.17 33.65 28.99
CA LEU A 157 16.69 33.82 27.62
C LEU A 157 17.94 34.69 27.59
N LYS A 158 18.92 34.25 26.81
CA LYS A 158 20.10 35.01 26.43
C LYS A 158 19.93 35.58 25.02
N LEU A 159 19.22 36.70 24.93
CA LEU A 159 18.90 37.36 23.67
C LEU A 159 20.15 37.89 22.92
N PRO A 160 20.10 38.05 21.57
CA PRO A 160 18.96 37.86 20.69
C PRO A 160 18.81 36.41 20.17
N LEU A 161 17.62 36.11 19.64
CA LEU A 161 17.26 34.79 19.05
C LEU A 161 17.68 34.66 17.59
N SER A 162 18.00 33.41 17.17
CA SER A 162 18.17 33.05 15.77
C SER A 162 17.43 31.76 15.47
N VAL A 163 16.99 31.58 14.21
CA VAL A 163 16.41 30.31 13.69
C VAL A 163 17.29 29.81 12.58
N GLU A 164 17.88 28.66 12.77
CA GLU A 164 18.84 28.04 11.86
C GLU A 164 18.89 26.54 12.03
N PHE A 165 19.64 25.83 11.19
CA PHE A 165 19.94 24.41 11.43
C PHE A 165 20.94 24.28 12.59
N ALA A 166 20.82 23.21 13.37
CA ALA A 166 21.79 22.91 14.43
C ALA A 166 23.21 22.81 13.88
N ASN A 167 24.15 23.51 14.55
CA ASN A 167 25.57 23.59 14.08
C ASN A 167 26.39 22.37 14.45
N LYS A 168 26.06 21.74 15.58
CA LYS A 168 26.81 20.63 16.17
C LYS A 168 25.90 19.45 16.51
N SER A 169 26.50 18.28 16.67
CA SER A 169 25.87 17.14 17.34
C SER A 169 25.87 17.42 18.84
N GLU A 170 24.79 17.98 19.36
CA GLU A 170 24.62 18.32 20.79
C GLU A 170 23.33 17.70 21.34
N LEU A 171 23.25 17.54 22.64
CA LEU A 171 22.05 17.03 23.30
C LEU A 171 21.13 18.23 23.60
N PHE A 172 19.84 18.01 23.35
CA PHE A 172 18.77 18.95 23.62
C PHE A 172 17.74 18.28 24.54
N GLU A 173 17.49 18.90 25.71
CA GLU A 173 16.48 18.44 26.65
C GLU A 173 15.14 19.09 26.33
N GLY A 174 14.15 18.25 25.96
CA GLY A 174 12.80 18.71 25.62
C GLY A 174 11.91 18.95 26.84
N LEU A 175 10.76 19.62 26.63
CA LEU A 175 9.71 19.79 27.63
C LEU A 175 9.06 18.47 28.11
N ASP A 176 9.29 17.41 27.41
CA ASP A 176 8.83 16.03 27.70
C ASP A 176 9.86 15.25 28.55
N ASP A 177 10.87 15.92 29.09
CA ASP A 177 11.97 15.36 29.88
C ASP A 177 12.84 14.34 29.11
N SER A 178 12.74 14.31 27.78
CA SER A 178 13.55 13.44 26.92
C SER A 178 14.76 14.18 26.34
N GLU A 179 15.86 13.44 26.15
CA GLU A 179 17.07 13.96 25.49
C GLU A 179 17.10 13.61 24.01
N TYR A 180 17.36 14.59 23.17
CA TYR A 180 17.40 14.47 21.71
C TYR A 180 18.78 14.82 21.19
N LYS A 181 19.40 13.92 20.44
CA LYS A 181 20.68 14.16 19.76
C LYS A 181 20.44 14.93 18.47
N LEU A 182 20.83 16.20 18.45
CA LEU A 182 20.69 17.06 17.28
C LEU A 182 21.67 16.66 16.17
N THR A 183 21.27 16.88 14.93
CA THR A 183 22.13 16.76 13.75
C THR A 183 22.04 18.04 12.92
N LYS A 184 23.01 18.29 12.02
CA LYS A 184 23.07 19.46 11.13
C LYS A 184 21.84 19.64 10.21
N LYS A 185 20.87 18.73 10.24
CA LYS A 185 19.63 18.80 9.45
C LYS A 185 18.42 19.22 10.26
N ILE A 186 18.57 19.41 11.57
CA ILE A 186 17.48 19.73 12.48
C ILE A 186 17.32 21.23 12.63
N PRO A 187 16.16 21.80 12.31
CA PRO A 187 15.84 23.19 12.58
C PRO A 187 15.72 23.46 14.08
N VAL A 188 16.41 24.51 14.57
CA VAL A 188 16.38 24.90 15.97
C VAL A 188 16.17 26.39 16.11
N ILE A 189 15.62 26.79 17.25
CA ILE A 189 15.64 28.16 17.72
C ILE A 189 16.77 28.27 18.74
N ASN A 190 17.71 29.17 18.50
CA ASN A 190 18.85 29.41 19.37
C ASN A 190 18.72 30.74 20.08
N ASP A 191 19.20 30.82 21.31
CA ASP A 191 19.68 32.03 21.95
C ASP A 191 21.21 32.04 21.95
N GLN A 192 21.85 32.97 22.67
CA GLN A 192 23.33 33.02 22.76
C GLN A 192 23.93 31.84 23.52
N SER A 193 23.15 31.02 24.23
CA SER A 193 23.61 29.86 24.96
C SER A 193 23.45 28.54 24.18
N GLY A 194 22.84 28.56 22.98
CA GLY A 194 22.58 27.39 22.11
C GLY A 194 21.11 27.14 21.88
N PRO A 195 20.73 25.89 21.47
CA PRO A 195 19.37 25.54 21.18
C PRO A 195 18.44 25.62 22.39
N ILE A 196 17.32 26.32 22.20
CA ILE A 196 16.27 26.49 23.20
C ILE A 196 14.93 25.85 22.80
N ALA A 197 14.78 25.49 21.51
CA ALA A 197 13.63 24.75 21.02
C ALA A 197 13.97 24.05 19.72
N LEU A 198 13.32 22.89 19.47
CA LEU A 198 13.19 22.29 18.15
C LEU A 198 12.13 23.10 17.38
N ALA A 199 12.54 23.84 16.36
CA ALA A 199 11.68 24.81 15.68
C ALA A 199 10.37 24.15 15.19
N GLY A 200 9.23 24.66 15.66
CA GLY A 200 7.89 24.18 15.33
C GLY A 200 7.52 22.77 15.81
N VAL A 201 8.38 22.11 16.60
CA VAL A 201 8.15 20.74 17.09
C VAL A 201 8.01 20.70 18.61
N LEU A 202 9.04 21.09 19.36
CA LEU A 202 9.08 20.93 20.81
C LEU A 202 9.90 22.05 21.47
N GLY A 203 9.38 22.66 22.51
CA GLY A 203 10.13 23.61 23.34
C GLY A 203 11.18 22.93 24.21
N GLY A 204 12.20 23.65 24.61
CA GLY A 204 13.23 23.19 25.52
C GLY A 204 12.87 23.43 27.00
N LYS A 205 13.28 22.50 27.85
CA LYS A 205 13.04 22.59 29.32
C LYS A 205 13.71 23.77 29.97
N LYS A 206 14.92 24.13 29.53
CA LYS A 206 15.74 25.20 30.06
C LYS A 206 15.03 26.57 30.11
N THR A 207 14.23 26.87 29.08
CA THR A 207 13.55 28.15 28.90
C THR A 207 12.05 28.10 29.18
N SER A 208 11.60 27.00 29.78
CA SER A 208 10.18 26.76 30.08
C SER A 208 9.63 27.73 31.10
N THR A 209 8.36 28.09 30.96
CA THR A 209 7.60 28.91 31.87
C THR A 209 7.00 28.10 33.02
N THR A 210 6.79 28.77 34.16
CA THR A 210 6.11 28.23 35.33
C THR A 210 4.95 29.14 35.71
N GLN A 211 4.14 28.73 36.67
CA GLN A 211 3.08 29.61 37.22
C GLN A 211 3.60 30.92 37.81
N LYS A 212 4.88 30.95 38.24
CA LYS A 212 5.53 32.14 38.83
C LYS A 212 6.19 33.04 37.77
N THR A 213 6.24 32.65 36.51
CA THR A 213 6.87 33.44 35.44
C THR A 213 6.03 34.65 35.13
N GLN A 214 6.63 35.85 35.33
CA GLN A 214 6.00 37.16 35.10
C GLN A 214 6.48 37.86 33.82
N ASN A 215 7.68 37.49 33.34
CA ASN A 215 8.25 38.08 32.13
C ASN A 215 8.33 36.99 31.07
N VAL A 216 7.64 37.17 29.96
CA VAL A 216 7.49 36.13 28.91
C VAL A 216 7.81 36.70 27.54
N LEU A 217 8.30 35.80 26.66
CA LEU A 217 8.41 36.03 25.24
C LEU A 217 7.54 34.98 24.50
N ILE A 218 6.50 35.46 23.84
CA ILE A 218 5.58 34.59 23.07
C ILE A 218 6.03 34.61 21.63
N GLU A 219 6.34 33.41 21.11
CA GLU A 219 6.71 33.13 19.72
C GLU A 219 5.47 32.86 18.89
N SER A 220 5.44 33.41 17.69
CA SER A 220 4.50 33.04 16.64
C SER A 220 5.21 33.11 15.29
N ALA A 221 5.37 31.97 14.62
CA ALA A 221 6.20 31.88 13.42
C ALA A 221 5.49 31.11 12.29
N PHE A 222 6.03 31.29 11.09
CA PHE A 222 5.75 30.41 9.97
C PHE A 222 7.01 29.60 9.66
N PHE A 223 6.89 28.28 9.79
CA PHE A 223 7.94 27.33 9.45
C PHE A 223 7.62 26.61 8.16
N GLU A 224 8.66 26.27 7.37
CA GLU A 224 8.52 25.50 6.15
C GLU A 224 8.04 24.08 6.45
N PRO A 225 6.87 23.64 5.93
CA PRO A 225 6.23 22.37 6.30
C PRO A 225 7.15 21.16 6.15
N ASN A 226 7.91 21.08 5.06
CA ASN A 226 8.82 19.97 4.80
C ASN A 226 9.94 19.84 5.85
N GLN A 227 10.45 20.96 6.36
CA GLN A 227 11.49 20.96 7.38
C GLN A 227 10.96 20.44 8.71
N ILE A 228 9.75 20.87 9.08
CA ILE A 228 9.11 20.41 10.33
C ILE A 228 8.76 18.92 10.23
N ARG A 229 8.23 18.48 9.09
CA ARG A 229 7.93 17.05 8.85
C ARG A 229 9.18 16.18 8.97
N GLN A 230 10.31 16.60 8.38
CA GLN A 230 11.58 15.86 8.49
C GLN A 230 12.09 15.79 9.92
N SER A 231 12.03 16.91 10.66
CA SER A 231 12.45 16.99 12.05
C SER A 231 11.58 16.11 12.96
N SER A 232 10.27 16.26 12.88
CA SER A 232 9.28 15.45 13.60
C SER A 232 9.47 13.94 13.36
N LYS A 233 9.64 13.55 12.10
CA LYS A 233 9.88 12.15 11.72
C LYS A 233 11.23 11.62 12.23
N SER A 234 12.29 12.44 12.22
CA SER A 234 13.63 12.03 12.68
C SER A 234 13.63 11.66 14.16
N PHE A 235 12.84 12.34 14.96
CA PHE A 235 12.71 12.07 16.41
C PHE A 235 11.48 11.22 16.76
N ARG A 236 10.65 10.83 15.78
CA ARG A 236 9.36 10.15 15.99
C ARG A 236 8.45 10.93 16.94
N LEU A 237 8.52 12.28 16.89
CA LEU A 237 7.72 13.18 17.68
C LEU A 237 6.55 13.72 16.86
N GLN A 238 5.34 13.58 17.40
CA GLN A 238 4.16 14.22 16.86
C GLN A 238 3.51 15.06 17.95
N THR A 239 3.60 16.38 17.82
CA THR A 239 2.97 17.34 18.73
C THR A 239 1.85 18.08 18.01
N ASP A 240 0.95 18.74 18.75
CA ASP A 240 -0.08 19.60 18.18
C ASP A 240 0.49 20.71 17.28
N SER A 241 1.66 21.22 17.61
CA SER A 241 2.40 22.20 16.80
C SER A 241 2.95 21.59 15.53
N SER A 242 3.73 20.49 15.62
CA SER A 242 4.32 19.83 14.45
C SER A 242 3.25 19.32 13.48
N TYR A 243 2.15 18.79 14.01
CA TYR A 243 1.02 18.30 13.21
C TYR A 243 0.38 19.40 12.35
N ARG A 244 0.33 20.65 12.85
CA ARG A 244 -0.16 21.80 12.09
C ARG A 244 0.87 22.33 11.11
N TYR A 245 2.11 22.56 11.58
CA TYR A 245 3.17 23.11 10.73
C TYR A 245 3.53 22.19 9.55
N GLU A 246 3.60 20.87 9.74
CA GLU A 246 3.92 19.93 8.65
C GLU A 246 2.86 19.89 7.54
N ARG A 247 1.61 20.31 7.85
CA ARG A 247 0.50 20.40 6.89
C ARG A 247 0.35 21.79 6.28
N GLY A 248 1.03 22.76 6.84
CA GLY A 248 1.00 24.15 6.40
C GLY A 248 0.09 25.04 7.25
N VAL A 249 0.70 26.03 7.86
CA VAL A 249 0.01 27.10 8.61
C VAL A 249 0.03 28.36 7.76
N ASP A 250 -1.07 29.13 7.75
CA ASP A 250 -1.14 30.38 6.97
C ASP A 250 -0.04 31.36 7.38
N PRO A 251 0.84 31.78 6.47
CA PRO A 251 1.94 32.71 6.77
C PRO A 251 1.48 34.09 7.22
N LYS A 252 0.20 34.45 7.06
CA LYS A 252 -0.38 35.71 7.54
C LYS A 252 -0.87 35.64 8.98
N LEU A 253 -0.98 34.44 9.58
CA LEU A 253 -1.49 34.27 10.95
C LEU A 253 -0.55 34.70 12.09
N PRO A 254 0.78 34.63 12.00
CA PRO A 254 1.63 34.88 13.16
C PRO A 254 1.30 36.19 13.94
N MET A 255 1.13 37.29 13.23
CA MET A 255 0.78 38.58 13.84
C MET A 255 -0.68 38.61 14.35
N VAL A 256 -1.59 37.95 13.65
CA VAL A 256 -3.00 37.85 14.06
C VAL A 256 -3.13 37.05 15.35
N ALA A 257 -2.37 35.98 15.51
CA ALA A 257 -2.37 35.15 16.70
C ALA A 257 -1.83 35.92 17.93
N LEU A 258 -0.72 36.61 17.76
CA LEU A 258 -0.20 37.50 18.84
C LEU A 258 -1.19 38.58 19.21
N SER A 259 -1.89 39.20 18.25
CA SER A 259 -2.96 40.17 18.48
C SER A 259 -4.11 39.56 19.30
N ARG A 260 -4.50 38.30 18.99
CA ARG A 260 -5.56 37.59 19.70
C ARG A 260 -5.14 37.22 21.13
N VAL A 261 -3.92 36.71 21.30
CA VAL A 261 -3.37 36.43 22.64
C VAL A 261 -3.36 37.69 23.51
N LEU A 262 -2.89 38.83 22.97
CA LEU A 262 -2.84 40.08 23.73
C LEU A 262 -4.24 40.60 24.08
N GLU A 263 -5.26 40.39 23.21
CA GLU A 263 -6.66 40.71 23.53
C GLU A 263 -7.13 39.91 24.73
N LEU A 264 -6.94 38.58 24.71
CA LEU A 264 -7.34 37.71 25.82
C LEU A 264 -6.58 38.01 27.12
N LEU A 265 -5.27 38.25 27.03
CA LEU A 265 -4.50 38.66 28.22
C LEU A 265 -5.01 39.98 28.80
N SER A 266 -5.35 40.96 27.95
CA SER A 266 -5.92 42.25 28.42
C SER A 266 -7.31 42.12 29.03
N GLU A 267 -8.06 41.07 28.66
CA GLU A 267 -9.40 40.77 29.20
C GLU A 267 -9.33 40.09 30.58
N TYR A 268 -8.39 39.19 30.78
CA TYR A 268 -8.37 38.28 31.93
C TYR A 268 -7.27 38.56 32.95
N THR A 269 -6.20 39.33 32.61
CA THR A 269 -5.07 39.55 33.51
C THR A 269 -4.49 40.95 33.35
N THR A 270 -3.54 41.28 34.23
CA THR A 270 -2.77 42.54 34.21
C THR A 270 -1.33 42.27 33.79
N TYR A 271 -0.69 43.29 33.20
CA TYR A 271 0.71 43.28 32.80
C TYR A 271 1.24 44.73 32.76
N ASP A 272 2.56 44.90 32.91
CA ASP A 272 3.19 46.21 32.96
C ASP A 272 3.50 46.80 31.59
N SER A 273 4.23 46.06 30.78
CA SER A 273 4.62 46.50 29.45
C SER A 273 4.60 45.40 28.38
N VAL A 274 4.45 45.86 27.14
CA VAL A 274 4.43 44.98 25.97
C VAL A 274 5.32 45.55 24.89
N PHE A 275 6.17 44.68 24.30
CA PHE A 275 6.99 45.02 23.14
C PHE A 275 6.85 43.96 22.06
N ILE A 276 7.05 44.36 20.81
CA ILE A 276 6.94 43.46 19.65
C ILE A 276 8.21 43.49 18.80
N ASP A 277 8.58 42.33 18.26
CA ASP A 277 9.52 42.22 17.16
C ASP A 277 8.99 41.30 16.08
N SER A 278 9.30 41.60 14.84
CA SER A 278 8.89 40.77 13.70
C SER A 278 9.92 40.87 12.58
N LYS A 279 10.29 39.74 12.05
CA LYS A 279 11.19 39.63 10.91
C LYS A 279 10.56 38.72 9.85
N ILE A 280 10.42 39.27 8.63
CA ILE A 280 9.80 38.61 7.49
C ILE A 280 10.81 38.59 6.35
N SER A 281 11.01 37.45 5.73
CA SER A 281 11.89 37.33 4.55
C SER A 281 11.15 37.77 3.28
N LYS A 282 11.88 38.40 2.35
CA LYS A 282 11.35 38.79 1.02
C LYS A 282 10.73 37.61 0.26
N LYS A 283 11.13 36.36 0.54
CA LYS A 283 10.61 35.15 -0.07
C LYS A 283 9.21 34.82 0.44
N SER A 284 8.90 35.14 1.66
CA SER A 284 7.57 34.91 2.26
C SER A 284 6.49 35.79 1.63
N GLU A 285 6.85 37.03 1.27
CA GLU A 285 5.90 37.98 0.66
C GLU A 285 5.45 37.55 -0.75
N LYS A 286 6.28 36.81 -1.47
CA LYS A 286 5.99 36.38 -2.88
C LYS A 286 5.34 35.00 -3.00
N ARG A 287 5.12 34.27 -1.90
CA ARG A 287 4.68 32.88 -1.95
C ARG A 287 3.25 32.69 -2.49
N ASN A 288 2.40 33.68 -2.40
CA ASN A 288 0.97 33.60 -2.69
C ASN A 288 0.53 34.15 -4.05
N ASP A 289 1.47 34.48 -4.96
CA ASP A 289 1.16 35.09 -6.25
C ASP A 289 0.96 34.08 -7.37
N LYS A 290 0.83 32.78 -7.05
CA LYS A 290 0.61 31.75 -8.07
C LYS A 290 -0.78 31.90 -8.65
N LYS A 291 -0.82 32.35 -9.92
CA LYS A 291 -2.04 32.49 -10.68
C LYS A 291 -2.34 31.16 -11.36
N ILE A 292 -3.54 30.67 -11.18
CA ILE A 292 -4.06 29.49 -11.88
C ILE A 292 -5.13 29.98 -12.85
N THR A 293 -4.95 29.64 -14.12
CA THR A 293 -5.91 29.99 -15.16
C THR A 293 -6.62 28.72 -15.64
N ILE A 294 -7.95 28.76 -15.67
CA ILE A 294 -8.78 27.64 -16.09
C ILE A 294 -9.92 28.12 -17.00
N GLU A 295 -10.23 27.34 -18.02
CA GLU A 295 -11.34 27.56 -18.92
C GLU A 295 -12.61 26.87 -18.44
N HIS A 296 -13.77 27.48 -18.70
CA HIS A 296 -15.05 26.93 -18.31
C HIS A 296 -15.31 25.56 -18.96
N ASP A 297 -14.95 25.41 -20.24
CA ASP A 297 -15.10 24.16 -20.98
C ASP A 297 -14.30 23.02 -20.38
N LEU A 298 -13.13 23.30 -19.79
CA LEU A 298 -12.33 22.27 -19.09
C LEU A 298 -13.06 21.81 -17.80
N ILE A 299 -13.72 22.73 -17.09
CA ILE A 299 -14.51 22.40 -15.89
C ILE A 299 -15.66 21.47 -16.31
N THR A 300 -16.43 21.87 -17.32
CA THR A 300 -17.57 21.10 -17.85
C THR A 300 -17.15 19.71 -18.32
N LYS A 301 -16.07 19.61 -19.10
CA LYS A 301 -15.54 18.32 -19.59
C LYS A 301 -15.07 17.42 -18.47
N SER A 302 -14.40 17.98 -17.46
CA SER A 302 -13.86 17.20 -16.33
C SER A 302 -14.96 16.70 -15.40
N LEU A 303 -16.00 17.48 -15.17
CA LEU A 303 -17.11 17.14 -14.29
C LEU A 303 -18.24 16.39 -15.01
N GLY A 304 -18.23 16.36 -16.35
CA GLY A 304 -19.26 15.71 -17.16
C GLY A 304 -20.62 16.43 -17.11
N GLN A 305 -20.68 17.62 -16.54
CA GLN A 305 -21.89 18.43 -16.39
C GLN A 305 -21.54 19.91 -16.42
N ASP A 306 -22.35 20.70 -17.11
CA ASP A 306 -22.23 22.16 -17.11
C ASP A 306 -22.72 22.74 -15.77
N ILE A 307 -21.94 23.62 -15.17
CA ILE A 307 -22.27 24.35 -13.95
C ILE A 307 -22.30 25.84 -14.29
N GLU A 308 -23.36 26.49 -13.93
CA GLU A 308 -23.56 27.92 -14.22
C GLU A 308 -22.39 28.78 -13.73
N LYS A 309 -21.92 29.69 -14.59
CA LYS A 309 -20.81 30.62 -14.26
C LYS A 309 -21.04 31.40 -12.97
N VAL A 310 -22.29 31.83 -12.74
CA VAL A 310 -22.66 32.58 -11.51
C VAL A 310 -22.41 31.74 -10.26
N PHE A 311 -22.75 30.44 -10.33
CA PHE A 311 -22.53 29.53 -9.21
C PHE A 311 -21.04 29.26 -8.95
N ILE A 312 -20.26 29.04 -10.01
CA ILE A 312 -18.79 28.87 -9.92
C ILE A 312 -18.13 30.11 -9.28
N LEU A 313 -18.53 31.31 -9.70
CA LEU A 313 -18.00 32.56 -9.11
C LEU A 313 -18.37 32.72 -7.64
N LYS A 314 -19.58 32.28 -7.26
CA LYS A 314 -20.02 32.28 -5.86
C LYS A 314 -19.16 31.32 -5.02
N ILE A 315 -18.86 30.12 -5.52
CA ILE A 315 -17.96 29.17 -4.85
C ILE A 315 -16.59 29.81 -4.61
N PHE A 316 -15.94 30.32 -5.63
CA PHE A 316 -14.62 30.90 -5.50
C PHE A 316 -14.59 32.07 -4.50
N LYS A 317 -15.59 32.94 -4.53
CA LYS A 317 -15.71 34.04 -3.56
C LYS A 317 -15.89 33.54 -2.13
N SER A 318 -16.75 32.51 -1.94
CA SER A 318 -17.00 31.95 -0.62
C SER A 318 -15.77 31.27 -0.01
N LEU A 319 -14.89 30.69 -0.87
CA LEU A 319 -13.63 30.09 -0.48
C LEU A 319 -12.46 31.10 -0.36
N GLY A 320 -12.72 32.38 -0.69
CA GLY A 320 -11.74 33.45 -0.52
C GLY A 320 -10.72 33.60 -1.66
N PHE A 321 -11.00 33.07 -2.86
CA PHE A 321 -10.14 33.29 -4.03
C PHE A 321 -10.25 34.73 -4.54
N GLU A 322 -9.13 35.29 -4.98
CA GLU A 322 -9.14 36.48 -5.83
C GLU A 322 -9.37 36.07 -7.27
N ILE A 323 -10.32 36.69 -7.95
CA ILE A 323 -10.81 36.23 -9.25
C ILE A 323 -10.77 37.35 -10.28
N LYS A 324 -10.20 37.03 -11.47
CA LYS A 324 -10.36 37.84 -12.67
C LYS A 324 -10.97 36.98 -13.76
N VAL A 325 -12.04 37.48 -14.40
CA VAL A 325 -12.75 36.77 -15.47
C VAL A 325 -12.54 37.50 -16.78
N LYS A 326 -12.15 36.77 -17.82
CA LYS A 326 -12.08 37.27 -19.19
C LYS A 326 -12.76 36.23 -20.10
N ASN A 327 -13.92 36.59 -20.66
CA ASN A 327 -14.79 35.70 -21.46
C ASN A 327 -15.18 34.42 -20.70
N THR A 328 -14.64 33.26 -21.11
CA THR A 328 -14.85 31.94 -20.51
C THR A 328 -13.71 31.49 -19.60
N THR A 329 -12.70 32.34 -19.41
CA THR A 329 -11.49 32.02 -18.68
C THR A 329 -11.50 32.66 -17.30
N TYR A 330 -11.22 31.89 -16.27
CA TYR A 330 -11.05 32.32 -14.88
C TYR A 330 -9.56 32.35 -14.53
N THR A 331 -9.05 33.48 -14.07
CA THR A 331 -7.73 33.59 -13.47
C THR A 331 -7.89 33.77 -11.98
N LEU A 332 -7.35 32.82 -11.21
CA LEU A 332 -7.55 32.67 -9.77
C LEU A 332 -6.23 32.80 -9.04
N ILE A 333 -6.25 33.48 -7.88
CA ILE A 333 -5.18 33.47 -6.90
C ILE A 333 -5.74 32.79 -5.65
N SER A 334 -5.10 31.72 -5.18
CA SER A 334 -5.55 30.99 -4.01
C SER A 334 -5.29 31.78 -2.72
N PRO A 335 -6.14 31.64 -1.69
CA PRO A 335 -5.87 32.23 -0.38
C PRO A 335 -4.59 31.68 0.25
N SER A 336 -3.93 32.48 1.10
CA SER A 336 -2.64 32.13 1.71
C SER A 336 -2.65 30.86 2.58
N HIS A 337 -3.78 30.46 3.09
CA HIS A 337 -3.97 29.27 3.90
C HIS A 337 -4.16 27.98 3.10
N ARG A 338 -4.39 28.05 1.77
CA ARG A 338 -4.61 26.89 0.89
C ARG A 338 -3.30 26.50 0.20
N PHE A 339 -2.52 25.62 0.85
CA PHE A 339 -1.25 25.09 0.32
C PHE A 339 -1.46 24.02 -0.73
N ASP A 340 -2.60 23.39 -0.71
CA ASP A 340 -3.02 22.29 -1.58
C ASP A 340 -3.38 22.74 -3.00
N ILE A 341 -3.83 23.98 -3.17
CA ILE A 341 -4.26 24.51 -4.47
C ILE A 341 -3.04 24.90 -5.32
N GLN A 342 -2.68 24.04 -6.28
CA GLN A 342 -1.48 24.20 -7.09
C GLN A 342 -1.72 24.17 -8.60
N ASN A 343 -2.81 23.56 -9.06
CA ASN A 343 -3.10 23.32 -10.48
C ASN A 343 -4.61 23.45 -10.78
N GLN A 344 -5.00 23.26 -12.04
CA GLN A 344 -6.37 23.35 -12.50
C GLN A 344 -7.27 22.28 -11.90
N GLN A 345 -6.74 21.07 -11.66
CA GLN A 345 -7.47 19.95 -11.09
C GLN A 345 -7.92 20.26 -9.67
N ASP A 346 -7.07 20.91 -8.88
CA ASP A 346 -7.42 21.34 -7.51
C ASP A 346 -8.58 22.35 -7.52
N ILE A 347 -8.61 23.23 -8.54
CA ILE A 347 -9.73 24.16 -8.73
C ILE A 347 -11.04 23.44 -9.10
N ILE A 348 -10.95 22.42 -9.95
CA ILE A 348 -12.11 21.60 -10.33
C ILE A 348 -12.64 20.84 -9.12
N GLU A 349 -11.75 20.30 -8.28
CA GLU A 349 -12.13 19.65 -7.02
C GLU A 349 -12.90 20.60 -6.09
N GLU A 350 -12.42 21.84 -5.92
CA GLU A 350 -13.11 22.85 -5.10
C GLU A 350 -14.52 23.14 -5.59
N ILE A 351 -14.72 23.20 -6.90
CA ILE A 351 -16.05 23.36 -7.49
C ILE A 351 -16.90 22.12 -7.20
N ALA A 352 -16.38 20.93 -7.45
CA ALA A 352 -17.11 19.67 -7.31
C ALA A 352 -17.59 19.43 -5.88
N ARG A 353 -16.71 19.61 -4.88
CA ARG A 353 -17.04 19.35 -3.47
C ARG A 353 -18.08 20.33 -2.90
N VAL A 354 -18.01 21.62 -3.31
CA VAL A 354 -18.99 22.62 -2.85
C VAL A 354 -20.30 22.52 -3.62
N TYR A 355 -20.24 22.16 -4.92
CA TYR A 355 -21.45 21.84 -5.69
C TYR A 355 -22.18 20.62 -5.11
N GLY A 356 -21.43 19.66 -4.60
CA GLY A 356 -21.89 18.41 -4.00
C GLY A 356 -21.89 17.25 -4.98
N TYR A 357 -21.13 16.21 -4.67
CA TYR A 357 -20.98 15.03 -5.54
C TYR A 357 -22.31 14.34 -5.88
N ASN A 358 -23.29 14.39 -4.96
CA ASN A 358 -24.61 13.80 -5.17
C ASN A 358 -25.46 14.55 -6.21
N ASN A 359 -25.07 15.77 -6.60
CA ASN A 359 -25.77 16.57 -7.60
C ASN A 359 -25.31 16.26 -9.05
N PHE A 360 -24.24 15.47 -9.20
CA PHE A 360 -23.81 15.03 -10.52
C PHE A 360 -24.65 13.86 -11.03
N LYS A 361 -25.07 13.94 -12.29
CA LYS A 361 -25.82 12.87 -12.95
C LYS A 361 -24.86 11.75 -13.36
N SER A 362 -25.21 10.52 -13.00
CA SER A 362 -24.50 9.34 -13.50
C SER A 362 -24.82 9.12 -14.98
N ASN A 363 -23.82 9.12 -15.83
CA ASN A 363 -23.96 8.80 -17.25
C ASN A 363 -23.27 7.46 -17.53
N ILE A 364 -23.92 6.60 -18.29
CA ILE A 364 -23.31 5.39 -18.81
C ILE A 364 -22.30 5.81 -19.90
N PRO A 365 -21.02 5.42 -19.78
CA PRO A 365 -20.05 5.74 -20.83
C PRO A 365 -20.50 5.12 -22.16
N THR A 366 -20.70 5.94 -23.17
CA THR A 366 -20.95 5.49 -24.54
C THR A 366 -19.61 5.15 -25.22
N ASN A 367 -18.88 4.19 -24.67
CA ASN A 367 -17.74 3.66 -25.38
C ASN A 367 -18.25 2.66 -26.41
N TYR A 368 -17.96 2.89 -27.68
CA TYR A 368 -17.95 1.82 -28.67
C TYR A 368 -16.99 0.77 -28.11
N ILE A 369 -17.54 -0.38 -27.71
CA ILE A 369 -16.73 -1.54 -27.40
C ILE A 369 -16.07 -1.90 -28.74
N LYS A 370 -14.86 -1.37 -29.00
CA LYS A 370 -13.95 -2.10 -29.87
C LYS A 370 -13.86 -3.46 -29.26
N THR A 371 -14.36 -4.47 -29.96
CA THR A 371 -14.12 -5.85 -29.61
C THR A 371 -12.62 -5.97 -29.38
N LEU A 372 -12.21 -5.84 -28.13
CA LEU A 372 -10.88 -6.23 -27.74
C LEU A 372 -10.82 -7.69 -28.15
N ASN A 373 -9.97 -8.02 -29.12
CA ASN A 373 -9.55 -9.39 -29.26
C ASN A 373 -9.09 -9.81 -27.87
N SER A 374 -9.95 -10.50 -27.16
CA SER A 374 -9.64 -11.09 -25.89
C SER A 374 -8.65 -12.21 -26.20
N ASN A 375 -7.39 -11.86 -26.35
CA ASN A 375 -6.35 -12.86 -26.16
C ASN A 375 -6.52 -13.31 -24.72
N LEU A 376 -7.19 -14.44 -24.53
CA LEU A 376 -7.32 -15.09 -23.24
C LEU A 376 -5.92 -15.17 -22.65
N ASN A 377 -5.74 -14.60 -21.49
CA ASN A 377 -4.45 -14.60 -20.81
C ASN A 377 -4.09 -16.06 -20.49
N THR A 378 -2.84 -16.44 -20.67
CA THR A 378 -2.35 -17.81 -20.36
C THR A 378 -2.75 -18.24 -18.94
N SER A 379 -2.66 -17.30 -17.97
CA SER A 379 -3.07 -17.54 -16.59
C SER A 379 -4.54 -17.95 -16.48
N ASP A 380 -5.44 -17.26 -17.19
CA ASP A 380 -6.89 -17.50 -17.10
C ASP A 380 -7.25 -18.90 -17.65
N ILE A 381 -6.64 -19.28 -18.78
CA ILE A 381 -6.85 -20.61 -19.39
C ILE A 381 -6.36 -21.72 -18.45
N LEU A 382 -5.19 -21.55 -17.83
CA LEU A 382 -4.64 -22.53 -16.90
C LEU A 382 -5.49 -22.60 -15.62
N SER A 383 -5.98 -21.48 -15.10
CA SER A 383 -6.85 -21.39 -13.93
C SER A 383 -8.18 -22.10 -14.18
N GLU A 384 -8.84 -21.85 -15.31
CA GLU A 384 -10.08 -22.51 -15.70
C GLU A 384 -9.87 -24.02 -15.82
N SER A 385 -8.74 -24.43 -16.43
CA SER A 385 -8.39 -25.84 -16.59
C SER A 385 -8.13 -26.54 -15.25
N LEU A 386 -7.51 -25.90 -14.28
CA LEU A 386 -7.31 -26.44 -12.93
C LEU A 386 -8.62 -26.49 -12.15
N SER A 387 -9.43 -25.44 -12.20
CA SER A 387 -10.72 -25.37 -11.52
C SER A 387 -11.65 -26.50 -12.00
N SER A 388 -11.66 -26.80 -13.31
CA SER A 388 -12.44 -27.92 -13.89
C SER A 388 -11.98 -29.31 -13.39
N ARG A 389 -10.78 -29.40 -12.80
CA ARG A 389 -10.22 -30.62 -12.18
C ARG A 389 -10.37 -30.66 -10.67
N GLY A 390 -11.16 -29.74 -10.11
CA GLY A 390 -11.46 -29.69 -8.69
C GLY A 390 -10.40 -29.00 -7.84
N TYR A 391 -9.52 -28.19 -8.45
CA TYR A 391 -8.66 -27.30 -7.70
C TYR A 391 -9.45 -26.05 -7.29
N ASN A 392 -9.20 -25.58 -6.07
CA ASN A 392 -9.70 -24.32 -5.58
C ASN A 392 -8.61 -23.25 -5.71
N GLU A 393 -8.95 -22.12 -6.28
CA GLU A 393 -8.06 -20.97 -6.30
C GLU A 393 -7.91 -20.38 -4.90
N ILE A 394 -6.69 -20.00 -4.57
CA ILE A 394 -6.36 -19.33 -3.32
C ILE A 394 -5.60 -18.05 -3.59
N ILE A 395 -5.69 -17.13 -2.66
CA ILE A 395 -4.92 -15.89 -2.65
C ILE A 395 -4.19 -15.82 -1.31
N SER A 396 -2.86 -15.81 -1.38
CA SER A 396 -2.02 -15.74 -0.20
C SER A 396 -1.16 -14.47 -0.17
N TYR A 397 -0.61 -14.14 0.99
CA TYR A 397 0.30 -13.01 1.10
C TYR A 397 1.62 -13.28 0.38
N THR A 398 2.14 -12.28 -0.33
CA THR A 398 3.47 -12.32 -0.94
C THR A 398 4.60 -12.23 0.08
N MET A 399 4.26 -11.88 1.31
CA MET A 399 5.17 -11.71 2.43
C MET A 399 5.04 -12.88 3.41
N LEU A 400 6.17 -13.36 3.88
CA LEU A 400 6.30 -14.49 4.79
C LEU A 400 6.98 -14.06 6.10
N PRO A 401 6.85 -14.85 7.18
CA PRO A 401 7.56 -14.63 8.42
C PRO A 401 9.07 -14.67 8.22
N LYS A 402 9.78 -13.86 9.01
CA LYS A 402 11.25 -13.81 9.02
C LYS A 402 11.85 -15.19 9.19
N ASN A 403 12.82 -15.49 8.33
CA ASN A 403 13.56 -16.75 8.33
C ASN A 403 12.74 -18.03 8.00
N SER A 404 11.45 -17.94 7.69
CA SER A 404 10.62 -19.12 7.35
C SER A 404 11.09 -19.88 6.11
N GLN A 405 11.83 -19.21 5.21
CA GLN A 405 12.33 -19.76 3.96
C GLN A 405 13.76 -20.32 4.05
N ASN A 406 14.42 -20.19 5.19
CA ASN A 406 15.84 -20.56 5.36
C ASN A 406 16.13 -22.06 5.16
N GLN A 407 15.14 -22.91 5.28
CA GLN A 407 15.26 -24.35 5.02
C GLN A 407 15.44 -24.67 3.53
N ILE A 408 15.00 -23.78 2.65
CA ILE A 408 14.98 -23.98 1.20
C ILE A 408 15.94 -23.05 0.48
N HIS A 409 16.02 -21.80 0.94
CA HIS A 409 16.79 -20.73 0.31
C HIS A 409 17.86 -20.19 1.26
N ASN A 410 19.03 -19.86 0.72
CA ASN A 410 20.05 -19.19 1.49
C ASN A 410 19.60 -17.79 1.91
N ASN A 411 19.96 -17.36 3.11
CA ASN A 411 19.61 -16.04 3.65
C ASN A 411 19.99 -14.85 2.73
N SER A 412 21.04 -15.01 1.91
CA SER A 412 21.49 -14.01 0.95
C SER A 412 20.61 -13.88 -0.30
N GLU A 413 19.73 -14.85 -0.53
CA GLU A 413 18.82 -14.90 -1.69
C GLU A 413 17.44 -14.34 -1.37
N ILE A 414 17.09 -14.22 -0.09
CA ILE A 414 15.79 -13.76 0.38
C ILE A 414 15.76 -12.23 0.41
N ILE A 415 14.71 -11.66 -0.20
CA ILE A 415 14.49 -10.22 -0.22
C ILE A 415 13.72 -9.81 1.03
N ARG A 416 14.34 -8.94 1.85
CA ARG A 416 13.76 -8.43 3.10
C ARG A 416 13.19 -7.04 2.94
N ILE A 417 12.04 -6.79 3.57
CA ILE A 417 11.39 -5.49 3.63
C ILE A 417 12.06 -4.66 4.72
N LEU A 418 12.46 -3.42 4.40
CA LEU A 418 13.18 -2.54 5.34
C LEU A 418 12.34 -2.15 6.57
N ASN A 419 11.05 -1.94 6.39
CA ASN A 419 10.11 -1.52 7.42
C ASN A 419 8.83 -2.35 7.35
N PRO A 420 8.87 -3.65 7.70
CA PRO A 420 7.70 -4.51 7.64
C PRO A 420 6.65 -4.07 8.68
N ILE A 421 5.37 -4.32 8.36
CA ILE A 421 4.25 -4.03 9.28
C ILE A 421 4.34 -4.89 10.54
N SER A 422 4.82 -6.15 10.40
CA SER A 422 5.08 -7.09 11.49
C SER A 422 6.20 -8.04 11.09
N GLU A 423 6.78 -8.76 12.06
CA GLU A 423 7.81 -9.78 11.80
C GLU A 423 7.29 -10.95 10.95
N ASP A 424 5.98 -11.21 11.03
CA ASP A 424 5.31 -12.24 10.22
C ASP A 424 5.17 -11.86 8.73
N LYS A 425 5.55 -10.64 8.34
CA LYS A 425 5.45 -10.12 6.97
C LYS A 425 6.73 -9.38 6.56
N SER A 426 7.88 -9.97 6.88
CA SER A 426 9.18 -9.32 6.68
C SER A 426 9.94 -9.76 5.42
N ASP A 427 9.70 -10.98 4.92
CA ASP A 427 10.44 -11.56 3.82
C ASP A 427 9.53 -11.76 2.60
N LEU A 428 9.96 -11.36 1.40
CA LEU A 428 9.25 -11.67 0.17
C LEU A 428 9.43 -13.14 -0.19
N ARG A 429 8.36 -13.80 -0.65
CA ARG A 429 8.40 -15.23 -1.01
C ARG A 429 9.29 -15.48 -2.24
N ALA A 430 10.25 -16.39 -2.10
CA ALA A 430 11.09 -16.89 -3.19
C ALA A 430 10.48 -18.11 -3.90
N SER A 431 9.50 -18.77 -3.26
CA SER A 431 8.65 -19.84 -3.79
C SER A 431 7.28 -19.77 -3.11
N MET A 432 6.25 -20.29 -3.74
CA MET A 432 4.91 -20.37 -3.17
C MET A 432 4.70 -21.56 -2.22
N VAL A 433 5.66 -22.47 -2.11
CA VAL A 433 5.52 -23.70 -1.33
C VAL A 433 5.09 -23.50 0.11
N PHE A 434 5.64 -22.47 0.77
CA PHE A 434 5.31 -22.16 2.17
C PHE A 434 3.87 -21.69 2.36
N ASN A 435 3.40 -20.82 1.46
CA ASN A 435 2.03 -20.36 1.46
C ASN A 435 1.06 -21.52 1.25
N MET A 436 1.37 -22.38 0.27
CA MET A 436 0.58 -23.58 -0.03
C MET A 436 0.50 -24.54 1.16
N LEU A 437 1.63 -24.76 1.86
CA LEU A 437 1.66 -25.60 3.06
C LEU A 437 0.84 -25.02 4.21
N GLN A 438 0.91 -23.71 4.44
CA GLN A 438 0.10 -23.04 5.47
C GLN A 438 -1.41 -23.22 5.20
N ILE A 439 -1.82 -23.04 3.95
CA ILE A 439 -3.22 -23.17 3.55
C ILE A 439 -3.67 -24.64 3.59
N TYR A 440 -2.81 -25.56 3.16
CA TYR A 440 -3.07 -26.99 3.27
C TYR A 440 -3.31 -27.39 4.74
N LYS A 441 -2.38 -27.02 5.65
CA LYS A 441 -2.51 -27.23 7.09
C LYS A 441 -3.82 -26.65 7.64
N TYR A 442 -4.13 -25.41 7.29
CA TYR A 442 -5.33 -24.70 7.74
C TYR A 442 -6.61 -25.47 7.39
N ASN A 443 -6.72 -25.94 6.16
CA ASN A 443 -7.90 -26.68 5.70
C ASN A 443 -7.91 -28.11 6.27
N LYS A 444 -6.76 -28.78 6.35
CA LYS A 444 -6.64 -30.11 6.95
C LYS A 444 -7.10 -30.12 8.42
N SER A 445 -6.70 -29.13 9.19
CA SER A 445 -7.13 -28.98 10.60
C SER A 445 -8.65 -28.76 10.75
N ARG A 446 -9.34 -28.41 9.67
CA ARG A 446 -10.80 -28.28 9.59
C ARG A 446 -11.47 -29.49 8.92
N GLN A 447 -10.82 -30.64 9.00
CA GLN A 447 -11.33 -31.94 8.52
C GLN A 447 -11.55 -32.03 7.00
N ALA A 448 -10.98 -31.15 6.20
CA ALA A 448 -10.98 -31.31 4.75
C ALA A 448 -10.15 -32.57 4.37
N THR A 449 -10.72 -33.44 3.55
CA THR A 449 -10.13 -34.74 3.22
C THR A 449 -9.55 -34.81 1.81
N SER A 450 -10.08 -34.03 0.87
CA SER A 450 -9.59 -33.90 -0.52
C SER A 450 -9.14 -32.47 -0.72
N LEU A 451 -7.84 -32.26 -0.86
CA LEU A 451 -7.25 -30.94 -0.92
C LEU A 451 -6.50 -30.76 -2.25
N ARG A 452 -6.99 -29.82 -3.05
CA ARG A 452 -6.39 -29.38 -4.30
C ARG A 452 -6.46 -27.86 -4.36
N PHE A 453 -5.32 -27.19 -4.24
CA PHE A 453 -5.25 -25.74 -4.28
C PHE A 453 -4.29 -25.26 -5.37
N TYR A 454 -4.57 -24.12 -5.96
CA TYR A 454 -3.65 -23.41 -6.84
C TYR A 454 -3.71 -21.91 -6.61
N GLU A 455 -2.63 -21.24 -6.97
CA GLU A 455 -2.52 -19.78 -6.95
C GLU A 455 -1.69 -19.31 -8.14
N SER A 456 -2.18 -18.29 -8.82
CA SER A 456 -1.41 -17.51 -9.78
C SER A 456 -0.88 -16.26 -9.11
N GLY A 457 0.44 -16.07 -9.09
CA GLY A 457 1.05 -14.95 -8.37
C GLY A 457 2.51 -14.74 -8.73
N LYS A 458 3.19 -13.95 -7.93
CA LYS A 458 4.61 -13.63 -8.14
C LYS A 458 5.49 -14.21 -7.05
N ILE A 459 6.69 -14.62 -7.45
CA ILE A 459 7.82 -14.92 -6.58
C ILE A 459 8.96 -13.94 -6.85
N TYR A 460 9.86 -13.79 -5.89
CA TYR A 460 10.88 -12.76 -5.89
C TYR A 460 12.26 -13.34 -5.67
N SER A 461 13.23 -12.92 -6.47
CA SER A 461 14.62 -13.37 -6.36
C SER A 461 15.59 -12.26 -6.76
N TYR A 462 16.88 -12.45 -6.45
CA TYR A 462 17.94 -11.60 -6.97
C TYR A 462 18.55 -12.20 -8.24
N ASN A 463 18.85 -11.36 -9.23
CA ASN A 463 19.71 -11.76 -10.34
C ASN A 463 21.20 -11.69 -9.91
N ARG A 464 22.11 -12.13 -10.81
CA ARG A 464 23.58 -12.08 -10.59
C ARG A 464 24.09 -10.67 -10.28
N GLY A 465 23.38 -9.60 -10.70
CA GLY A 465 23.69 -8.19 -10.43
C GLY A 465 23.00 -7.62 -9.19
N LYS A 466 22.40 -8.45 -8.31
CA LYS A 466 21.63 -8.04 -7.11
C LYS A 466 20.43 -7.15 -7.40
N LYS A 467 19.88 -7.17 -8.62
CA LYS A 467 18.60 -6.55 -8.94
C LYS A 467 17.48 -7.53 -8.62
N ILE A 468 16.38 -7.01 -8.10
CA ILE A 468 15.16 -7.78 -7.82
C ILE A 468 14.52 -8.19 -9.14
N ILE A 469 14.21 -9.48 -9.26
CA ILE A 469 13.41 -10.06 -10.34
C ILE A 469 12.09 -10.53 -9.77
N GLU A 470 11.01 -10.17 -10.43
CA GLU A 470 9.68 -10.69 -10.21
C GLU A 470 9.39 -11.74 -11.28
N THR A 471 8.97 -12.92 -10.89
CA THR A 471 8.58 -14.01 -11.81
C THR A 471 7.12 -14.36 -11.60
N ASN A 472 6.33 -14.35 -12.67
CA ASN A 472 4.94 -14.79 -12.63
C ASN A 472 4.89 -16.32 -12.60
N VAL A 473 4.28 -16.90 -11.57
CA VAL A 473 4.19 -18.34 -11.41
C VAL A 473 2.76 -18.79 -11.13
N LEU A 474 2.46 -20.00 -11.59
CA LEU A 474 1.30 -20.77 -11.22
C LEU A 474 1.77 -21.93 -10.34
N ALA A 475 1.40 -21.93 -9.09
CA ALA A 475 1.73 -23.01 -8.17
C ALA A 475 0.47 -23.75 -7.71
N GLY A 476 0.64 -25.01 -7.35
CA GLY A 476 -0.45 -25.78 -6.77
C GLY A 476 0.03 -26.92 -5.91
N ILE A 477 -0.86 -27.36 -5.03
CA ILE A 477 -0.62 -28.41 -4.05
C ILE A 477 -1.82 -29.36 -4.00
N ILE A 478 -1.53 -30.67 -3.96
CA ILE A 478 -2.55 -31.71 -3.81
C ILE A 478 -2.17 -32.69 -2.71
N GLY A 479 -3.17 -33.21 -2.02
CA GLY A 479 -2.99 -34.26 -1.03
C GLY A 479 -4.31 -34.74 -0.42
N GLY A 480 -4.23 -35.81 0.37
CA GLY A 480 -5.41 -36.45 0.95
C GLY A 480 -6.08 -37.46 0.02
N ILE A 481 -7.40 -37.51 -0.01
CA ILE A 481 -8.19 -38.48 -0.75
C ILE A 481 -8.60 -37.92 -2.11
N ASN A 482 -8.61 -38.77 -3.14
CA ASN A 482 -9.02 -38.38 -4.47
C ASN A 482 -10.56 -38.39 -4.60
N PHE A 483 -11.22 -37.29 -4.33
CA PHE A 483 -12.66 -37.08 -4.26
C PHE A 483 -13.37 -37.56 -2.97
N ASN A 484 -14.45 -36.87 -2.66
CA ASN A 484 -15.27 -37.18 -1.47
C ASN A 484 -15.89 -38.59 -1.58
N ASN A 485 -15.93 -39.26 -0.46
CA ASN A 485 -16.49 -40.59 -0.29
C ASN A 485 -17.89 -40.71 -0.89
N ASN A 486 -18.01 -41.52 -1.95
CA ASN A 486 -19.30 -42.08 -2.33
C ASN A 486 -19.22 -43.63 -2.27
N LEU A 487 -20.36 -44.27 -2.22
CA LEU A 487 -20.48 -45.72 -2.09
C LEU A 487 -19.74 -46.56 -3.17
N ARG A 488 -19.33 -45.92 -4.27
CA ARG A 488 -18.69 -46.61 -5.42
C ARG A 488 -17.19 -46.37 -5.52
N ASN A 489 -16.64 -45.32 -4.89
CA ASN A 489 -15.22 -45.02 -5.00
C ASN A 489 -14.48 -45.39 -3.69
N SER A 490 -13.54 -46.33 -3.81
CA SER A 490 -12.58 -46.62 -2.75
C SER A 490 -11.83 -45.33 -2.34
N ARG A 491 -11.45 -45.22 -1.07
CA ARG A 491 -10.65 -44.11 -0.51
C ARG A 491 -9.23 -44.06 -1.11
N LYS A 492 -9.14 -43.88 -2.43
CA LYS A 492 -7.83 -43.80 -3.10
C LYS A 492 -7.14 -42.49 -2.69
N LYS A 493 -5.97 -42.57 -2.10
CA LYS A 493 -5.13 -41.41 -1.82
C LYS A 493 -4.61 -40.79 -3.11
N LEU A 494 -4.52 -39.48 -3.13
CA LEU A 494 -3.84 -38.74 -4.20
C LEU A 494 -2.36 -39.12 -4.21
N ASN A 495 -1.78 -39.27 -5.41
CA ASN A 495 -0.41 -39.67 -5.58
C ASN A 495 0.31 -38.80 -6.64
N PHE A 496 1.59 -39.08 -6.84
CA PHE A 496 2.45 -38.38 -7.80
C PHE A 496 1.88 -38.42 -9.25
N PHE A 497 1.28 -39.52 -9.65
CA PHE A 497 0.76 -39.69 -11.01
C PHE A 497 -0.57 -38.94 -11.22
N ASP A 498 -1.35 -38.73 -10.17
CA ASP A 498 -2.54 -37.91 -10.24
C ASP A 498 -2.14 -36.47 -10.59
N LEU A 499 -1.12 -35.89 -9.89
CA LEU A 499 -0.60 -34.57 -10.22
C LEU A 499 0.02 -34.51 -11.61
N LYS A 500 0.81 -35.51 -11.97
CA LYS A 500 1.40 -35.61 -13.32
C LYS A 500 0.33 -35.62 -14.40
N GLY A 501 -0.76 -36.37 -14.20
CA GLY A 501 -1.92 -36.43 -15.11
C GLY A 501 -2.61 -35.09 -15.27
N ASP A 502 -2.82 -34.37 -14.16
CA ASP A 502 -3.39 -33.02 -14.19
C ASP A 502 -2.51 -32.07 -15.03
N LEU A 503 -1.17 -32.07 -14.82
CA LEU A 503 -0.24 -31.22 -15.57
C LEU A 503 -0.20 -31.56 -17.08
N ILE A 504 -0.20 -32.85 -17.44
CA ILE A 504 -0.25 -33.26 -18.85
C ILE A 504 -1.53 -32.78 -19.55
N SER A 505 -2.63 -32.70 -18.80
CA SER A 505 -3.93 -32.34 -19.36
C SER A 505 -4.11 -30.84 -19.56
N ILE A 506 -3.40 -30.00 -18.78
CA ILE A 506 -3.50 -28.53 -18.89
C ILE A 506 -2.46 -27.92 -19.81
N ILE A 507 -1.31 -28.59 -20.01
CA ILE A 507 -0.22 -28.11 -20.84
C ILE A 507 0.11 -29.14 -21.93
N SER A 508 0.12 -28.69 -23.17
CA SER A 508 0.45 -29.52 -24.31
C SER A 508 1.96 -29.68 -24.50
N ASN A 509 2.40 -30.78 -25.17
CA ASN A 509 3.80 -31.03 -25.52
C ASN A 509 4.76 -31.06 -24.32
N LEU A 510 4.27 -31.54 -23.15
CA LEU A 510 5.08 -31.68 -21.95
C LEU A 510 6.08 -32.84 -22.09
N SER A 511 7.31 -32.56 -21.67
CA SER A 511 8.32 -33.57 -21.40
C SER A 511 8.89 -33.41 -19.99
N PHE A 512 9.31 -34.54 -19.41
CA PHE A 512 9.71 -34.60 -17.99
C PHE A 512 11.18 -35.08 -17.90
N LYS A 513 11.97 -34.41 -17.08
CA LYS A 513 13.33 -34.84 -16.78
C LYS A 513 13.50 -34.98 -15.27
N LYS A 514 14.10 -36.08 -14.82
CA LYS A 514 14.48 -36.21 -13.41
C LYS A 514 15.41 -35.08 -13.03
N THR A 515 15.20 -34.55 -11.83
CA THR A 515 16.07 -33.52 -11.25
C THR A 515 16.23 -33.78 -9.76
N ASN A 516 17.35 -33.36 -9.20
CA ASN A 516 17.64 -33.40 -7.76
C ASN A 516 18.00 -32.01 -7.23
N LYS A 517 17.55 -30.96 -7.94
CA LYS A 517 17.97 -29.57 -7.66
C LYS A 517 17.23 -28.93 -6.50
N LEU A 518 16.02 -29.43 -6.18
CA LEU A 518 15.18 -28.83 -5.15
C LEU A 518 15.24 -29.69 -3.89
N ASN A 519 15.78 -29.10 -2.82
CA ASN A 519 15.98 -29.76 -1.53
C ASN A 519 14.66 -29.96 -0.73
N TYR A 520 13.58 -29.30 -1.11
CA TYR A 520 12.26 -29.44 -0.50
C TYR A 520 11.36 -30.50 -1.18
N LEU A 521 11.84 -31.09 -2.26
CA LEU A 521 11.17 -32.21 -2.93
C LEU A 521 11.98 -33.50 -2.77
N VAL A 522 11.29 -34.61 -2.68
CA VAL A 522 11.90 -35.94 -2.57
C VAL A 522 12.71 -36.26 -3.82
N SER A 523 14.00 -36.63 -3.66
CA SER A 523 14.95 -36.83 -4.78
C SER A 523 14.46 -37.76 -5.88
N ASN A 524 13.80 -38.87 -5.52
CA ASN A 524 13.28 -39.84 -6.48
C ASN A 524 11.88 -39.50 -7.02
N ALA A 525 11.24 -38.46 -6.49
CA ALA A 525 9.88 -38.04 -6.83
C ALA A 525 9.82 -36.54 -7.15
N GLN A 526 10.84 -36.03 -7.88
CA GLN A 526 10.86 -34.68 -8.42
C GLN A 526 11.23 -34.65 -9.90
N MET A 527 10.56 -33.79 -10.63
CA MET A 527 10.73 -33.65 -12.08
C MET A 527 10.81 -32.19 -12.48
N SER A 528 11.67 -31.89 -13.44
CA SER A 528 11.63 -30.66 -14.22
C SER A 528 10.71 -30.81 -15.41
N LEU A 529 9.92 -29.79 -15.67
CA LEU A 529 8.92 -29.71 -16.75
C LEU A 529 9.47 -28.88 -17.90
N PHE A 530 9.31 -29.39 -19.10
CA PHE A 530 9.69 -28.70 -20.34
C PHE A 530 8.53 -28.73 -21.33
N GLN A 531 8.26 -27.60 -21.97
CA GLN A 531 7.37 -27.50 -23.13
C GLN A 531 8.23 -27.15 -24.36
N ASP A 532 8.19 -27.96 -25.41
CA ASP A 532 8.99 -27.73 -26.62
C ASP A 532 10.47 -27.43 -26.34
N ASN A 533 11.09 -28.16 -25.39
CA ASN A 533 12.45 -28.00 -24.86
C ASN A 533 12.68 -26.74 -23.98
N THR A 534 11.70 -25.87 -23.79
CA THR A 534 11.78 -24.74 -22.87
C THR A 534 11.44 -25.20 -21.45
N PHE A 535 12.29 -24.89 -20.47
CA PHE A 535 12.00 -25.15 -19.05
C PHE A 535 10.85 -24.26 -18.60
N ILE A 536 9.81 -24.87 -18.03
CA ILE A 536 8.62 -24.16 -17.58
C ILE A 536 8.34 -24.30 -16.09
N GLY A 537 9.03 -25.19 -15.37
CA GLY A 537 8.81 -25.36 -13.95
C GLY A 537 9.20 -26.73 -13.40
N THR A 538 8.74 -27.01 -12.20
CA THR A 538 9.04 -28.24 -11.45
C THR A 538 7.80 -28.77 -10.75
N PHE A 539 7.77 -30.07 -10.48
CA PHE A 539 6.79 -30.69 -9.60
C PHE A 539 7.36 -31.90 -8.89
N GLY A 540 6.76 -32.29 -7.76
CA GLY A 540 7.19 -33.44 -7.02
C GLY A 540 6.48 -33.66 -5.69
N ALA A 541 6.90 -34.69 -4.96
CA ALA A 541 6.46 -34.96 -3.60
C ALA A 541 7.27 -34.08 -2.62
N LEU A 542 6.62 -33.44 -1.66
CA LEU A 542 7.29 -32.68 -0.61
C LEU A 542 7.98 -33.62 0.38
N ILE A 543 9.20 -33.25 0.83
CA ILE A 543 9.95 -34.06 1.79
C ILE A 543 9.22 -34.18 3.13
N PRO A 544 9.38 -35.32 3.84
CA PRO A 544 8.72 -35.55 5.14
C PRO A 544 9.05 -34.43 6.15
N SER A 545 10.32 -34.07 6.30
CA SER A 545 10.72 -33.03 7.28
C SER A 545 9.96 -31.71 7.13
N LEU A 546 9.79 -31.24 5.89
CA LEU A 546 9.05 -30.00 5.63
C LEU A 546 7.55 -30.14 5.94
N ARG A 547 6.97 -31.31 5.66
CA ARG A 547 5.56 -31.60 6.01
C ARG A 547 5.36 -31.69 7.52
N ASP A 548 6.30 -32.31 8.23
CA ASP A 548 6.27 -32.48 9.68
C ASP A 548 6.35 -31.14 10.42
N ASP A 549 7.12 -30.18 9.95
CA ASP A 549 7.18 -28.82 10.48
C ASP A 549 5.80 -28.11 10.43
N TYR A 550 4.98 -28.47 9.45
CA TYR A 550 3.59 -28.00 9.35
C TYR A 550 2.57 -28.92 10.02
N GLY A 551 3.01 -30.06 10.61
CA GLY A 551 2.11 -31.05 11.20
C GLY A 551 1.22 -31.76 10.16
N ILE A 552 1.73 -31.97 8.96
CA ILE A 552 1.02 -32.61 7.84
C ILE A 552 1.48 -34.08 7.71
N SER A 553 0.63 -35.01 8.07
CA SER A 553 0.89 -36.46 7.99
C SER A 553 0.62 -37.06 6.59
N ASP A 554 -0.13 -36.37 5.72
CA ASP A 554 -0.42 -36.84 4.37
C ASP A 554 0.82 -36.73 3.47
N GLU A 555 0.89 -37.59 2.43
CA GLU A 555 1.74 -37.31 1.29
C GLU A 555 1.16 -36.14 0.52
N VAL A 556 2.01 -35.17 0.22
CA VAL A 556 1.62 -33.93 -0.44
C VAL A 556 2.50 -33.72 -1.66
N PHE A 557 1.88 -33.36 -2.76
CA PHE A 557 2.53 -33.13 -4.05
C PHE A 557 2.36 -31.66 -4.44
N TYR A 558 3.41 -31.09 -4.95
CA TYR A 558 3.52 -29.65 -5.26
C TYR A 558 4.02 -29.43 -6.68
N PHE A 559 3.54 -28.40 -7.35
CA PHE A 559 4.11 -27.89 -8.60
C PHE A 559 4.24 -26.36 -8.57
N GLU A 560 5.22 -25.85 -9.31
CA GLU A 560 5.43 -24.42 -9.55
C GLU A 560 5.88 -24.21 -10.99
N LEU A 561 5.10 -23.43 -11.75
CA LEU A 561 5.25 -23.22 -13.18
C LEU A 561 5.47 -21.74 -13.48
N MET A 562 6.43 -21.41 -14.33
CA MET A 562 6.67 -20.05 -14.83
C MET A 562 5.67 -19.73 -15.95
N ILE A 563 4.64 -18.94 -15.67
CA ILE A 563 3.52 -18.65 -16.59
C ILE A 563 4.03 -18.07 -17.91
N ASP A 564 4.97 -17.14 -17.85
CA ASP A 564 5.50 -16.43 -19.02
C ASP A 564 6.27 -17.34 -19.98
N SER A 565 6.65 -18.55 -19.52
CA SER A 565 7.33 -19.56 -20.33
C SER A 565 6.37 -20.55 -20.98
N ILE A 566 5.07 -20.50 -20.65
CA ILE A 566 4.05 -21.44 -21.13
C ILE A 566 3.39 -20.88 -22.39
N LYS A 567 3.39 -21.69 -23.45
CA LYS A 567 2.66 -21.39 -24.67
C LYS A 567 1.30 -22.06 -24.64
N VAL A 568 0.26 -21.27 -24.71
CA VAL A 568 -1.11 -21.78 -24.84
C VAL A 568 -1.33 -22.31 -26.26
N ARG A 569 -2.06 -23.40 -26.36
CA ARG A 569 -2.26 -24.14 -27.61
C ARG A 569 -3.03 -23.32 -28.65
N ASN A 570 -2.57 -23.36 -29.89
CA ASN A 570 -3.33 -22.92 -31.05
C ASN A 570 -4.56 -23.80 -31.29
N VAL A 571 -5.49 -23.27 -32.04
CA VAL A 571 -6.76 -23.93 -32.40
C VAL A 571 -6.54 -25.39 -32.80
N VAL A 572 -7.24 -26.29 -32.12
CA VAL A 572 -7.23 -27.72 -32.46
C VAL A 572 -7.87 -27.89 -33.83
N LYS A 573 -7.12 -28.45 -34.79
CA LYS A 573 -7.67 -28.79 -36.11
C LYS A 573 -8.38 -30.12 -36.00
N TYR A 574 -9.58 -30.19 -36.57
CA TYR A 574 -10.28 -31.47 -36.75
C TYR A 574 -9.50 -32.38 -37.65
N VAL A 575 -9.31 -33.63 -37.21
CA VAL A 575 -8.76 -34.74 -38.02
C VAL A 575 -9.82 -35.83 -38.06
N ASP A 576 -10.16 -36.27 -39.27
CA ASP A 576 -11.16 -37.29 -39.44
C ASP A 576 -10.71 -38.64 -38.84
N PHE A 577 -11.64 -39.41 -38.32
CA PHE A 577 -11.35 -40.71 -37.72
C PHE A 577 -11.54 -41.83 -38.74
N SER A 578 -10.68 -42.83 -38.66
CA SER A 578 -10.77 -44.01 -39.51
C SER A 578 -11.98 -44.87 -39.15
N ARG A 579 -12.69 -45.40 -40.18
CA ARG A 579 -13.82 -46.32 -40.05
C ARG A 579 -13.42 -47.78 -40.02
N PHE A 580 -12.13 -48.07 -40.22
CA PHE A 580 -11.61 -49.44 -40.30
C PHE A 580 -11.24 -49.98 -38.90
N PRO A 581 -11.27 -51.34 -38.73
CA PRO A 581 -10.95 -51.95 -37.44
C PRO A 581 -9.48 -51.71 -37.04
N LYS A 582 -9.23 -51.64 -35.72
CA LYS A 582 -7.90 -51.53 -35.12
C LYS A 582 -7.29 -52.92 -34.93
N ILE A 583 -6.00 -53.05 -35.21
CA ILE A 583 -5.21 -54.24 -34.90
C ILE A 583 -4.27 -53.90 -33.75
N LYS A 584 -4.23 -54.75 -32.73
CA LYS A 584 -3.35 -54.63 -31.57
C LYS A 584 -2.22 -55.63 -31.64
N ARG A 585 -1.01 -55.21 -31.25
CA ARG A 585 0.17 -56.07 -31.12
C ARG A 585 0.90 -55.72 -29.83
N ASP A 586 1.25 -56.70 -29.03
CA ASP A 586 2.06 -56.54 -27.85
C ASP A 586 3.52 -56.90 -28.17
N ILE A 587 4.42 -56.12 -27.62
CA ILE A 587 5.87 -56.38 -27.68
C ILE A 587 6.43 -56.30 -26.28
N THR A 588 7.16 -57.34 -25.85
CA THR A 588 7.84 -57.35 -24.56
C THR A 588 9.33 -57.14 -24.78
N LEU A 589 9.83 -56.06 -24.20
CA LEU A 589 11.20 -55.60 -24.28
C LEU A 589 11.94 -55.90 -22.99
N LYS A 590 13.11 -56.54 -23.07
CA LYS A 590 14.02 -56.69 -21.95
C LYS A 590 15.03 -55.55 -22.02
N ILE A 591 14.93 -54.58 -21.11
CA ILE A 591 15.72 -53.36 -21.14
C ILE A 591 16.56 -53.22 -19.86
N ASN A 592 17.76 -52.66 -19.99
CA ASN A 592 18.58 -52.32 -18.85
C ASN A 592 17.86 -51.25 -17.97
N ASN A 593 18.02 -51.34 -16.64
CA ASN A 593 17.40 -50.37 -15.71
C ASN A 593 17.85 -48.92 -15.96
N GLU A 594 19.00 -48.69 -16.54
CA GLU A 594 19.51 -47.34 -16.90
C GLU A 594 18.73 -46.71 -18.05
N ILE A 595 18.18 -47.49 -18.97
CA ILE A 595 17.37 -46.97 -20.10
C ILE A 595 16.03 -46.52 -19.54
N SER A 596 15.69 -45.28 -19.74
CA SER A 596 14.38 -44.75 -19.31
C SER A 596 13.25 -45.24 -20.23
N ILE A 597 12.08 -45.45 -19.65
CA ILE A 597 10.88 -45.82 -20.42
C ILE A 597 10.54 -44.71 -21.43
N GLU A 598 10.81 -43.46 -21.11
CA GLU A 598 10.60 -42.34 -22.00
C GLU A 598 11.47 -42.41 -23.26
N GLU A 599 12.71 -42.88 -23.15
CA GLU A 599 13.59 -43.09 -24.30
C GLU A 599 13.03 -44.18 -25.23
N VAL A 600 12.49 -45.24 -24.66
CA VAL A 600 11.83 -46.31 -25.46
C VAL A 600 10.61 -45.76 -26.20
N ILE A 601 9.71 -45.07 -25.49
CA ILE A 601 8.51 -44.48 -26.11
C ILE A 601 8.88 -43.41 -27.15
N LYS A 602 9.90 -42.58 -26.91
CA LYS A 602 10.44 -41.62 -27.90
C LYS A 602 11.03 -42.33 -29.13
N CYS A 603 11.70 -43.47 -28.94
CA CYS A 603 12.22 -44.26 -30.04
C CYS A 603 11.07 -44.85 -30.90
N ILE A 604 10.02 -45.34 -30.25
CA ILE A 604 8.81 -45.84 -30.93
C ILE A 604 8.08 -44.74 -31.70
N SER A 605 7.82 -43.59 -31.06
CA SER A 605 7.13 -42.47 -31.70
C SER A 605 7.89 -41.87 -32.89
N LYS A 606 9.24 -41.76 -32.77
CA LYS A 606 10.13 -41.34 -33.86
C LYS A 606 10.33 -42.40 -34.96
N SER A 607 9.80 -43.62 -34.79
CA SER A 607 9.95 -44.66 -35.79
C SER A 607 9.12 -44.40 -37.04
N SER A 608 8.17 -43.46 -37.00
CA SER A 608 7.31 -43.08 -38.13
C SER A 608 6.65 -44.31 -38.79
N LEU A 609 6.21 -45.26 -37.94
CA LEU A 609 5.57 -46.49 -38.43
C LEU A 609 4.27 -46.13 -39.16
N LYS A 610 4.13 -46.69 -40.37
CA LYS A 610 2.92 -46.53 -41.13
C LYS A 610 1.77 -47.20 -40.39
N TYR A 611 0.63 -46.55 -40.33
CA TYR A 611 -0.59 -47.07 -39.68
C TYR A 611 -0.57 -47.15 -38.14
N MET A 612 0.52 -46.90 -37.44
CA MET A 612 0.53 -46.85 -35.97
C MET A 612 -0.16 -45.58 -35.48
N ILE A 613 -1.23 -45.73 -34.73
CA ILE A 613 -2.01 -44.60 -34.18
C ILE A 613 -1.72 -44.33 -32.70
N ASN A 614 -1.30 -45.38 -31.95
CA ASN A 614 -1.01 -45.23 -30.53
C ASN A 614 -0.08 -46.33 -30.03
N SER A 615 0.63 -46.04 -28.93
CA SER A 615 1.39 -47.00 -28.14
C SER A 615 1.10 -46.82 -26.65
N ARG A 616 0.89 -47.91 -25.93
CA ARG A 616 0.54 -47.89 -24.51
C ARG A 616 1.37 -48.91 -23.75
N ILE A 617 1.92 -48.53 -22.60
CA ILE A 617 2.56 -49.45 -21.67
C ILE A 617 1.46 -50.34 -21.06
N SER A 618 1.59 -51.63 -21.26
CA SER A 618 0.66 -52.65 -20.76
C SER A 618 1.13 -53.19 -19.40
N ASP A 619 2.43 -53.49 -19.28
CA ASP A 619 2.98 -54.08 -18.06
C ASP A 619 4.47 -53.71 -17.89
N ILE A 620 4.93 -53.68 -16.63
CA ILE A 620 6.33 -53.47 -16.23
C ILE A 620 6.68 -54.45 -15.14
N PHE A 621 7.65 -55.33 -15.42
CA PHE A 621 8.17 -56.28 -14.44
C PHE A 621 9.65 -56.02 -14.16
N TYR A 622 10.05 -55.92 -12.86
CA TYR A 622 11.41 -55.77 -12.43
C TYR A 622 12.00 -57.07 -11.93
N SER A 623 13.07 -57.55 -12.56
CA SER A 623 13.79 -58.74 -12.08
C SER A 623 14.69 -58.37 -10.90
N MET A 624 14.57 -59.09 -9.78
CA MET A 624 15.32 -58.86 -8.54
C MET A 624 16.67 -59.57 -8.47
N ASN A 625 17.19 -60.16 -9.55
CA ASN A 625 18.49 -60.86 -9.52
C ASN A 625 19.64 -59.86 -9.54
N HIS A 626 20.51 -59.93 -8.53
CA HIS A 626 21.59 -58.98 -8.20
C HIS A 626 22.71 -58.82 -9.26
N GLU A 627 22.84 -59.74 -10.26
CA GLU A 627 23.94 -59.66 -11.25
C GLU A 627 23.57 -59.07 -12.61
N ASN A 628 22.28 -58.94 -12.94
CA ASN A 628 21.83 -58.27 -14.15
C ASN A 628 20.48 -57.60 -13.94
N SER A 629 20.52 -56.34 -13.54
CA SER A 629 19.30 -55.54 -13.28
C SER A 629 18.59 -55.19 -14.60
N HIS A 630 17.64 -56.01 -15.01
CA HIS A 630 16.80 -55.80 -16.18
C HIS A 630 15.34 -55.57 -15.75
N LYS A 631 14.63 -54.75 -16.51
CA LYS A 631 13.17 -54.64 -16.45
C LYS A 631 12.55 -55.16 -17.76
N SER A 632 11.46 -55.89 -17.64
CA SER A 632 10.65 -56.31 -18.79
C SER A 632 9.52 -55.29 -18.96
N LEU A 633 9.46 -54.68 -20.13
CA LEU A 633 8.45 -53.67 -20.47
C LEU A 633 7.58 -54.20 -21.60
N THR A 634 6.29 -54.41 -21.33
CA THR A 634 5.31 -54.79 -22.34
C THR A 634 4.56 -53.57 -22.88
N ILE A 635 4.58 -53.38 -24.18
CA ILE A 635 3.98 -52.26 -24.87
C ILE A 635 2.96 -52.75 -25.87
N GLU A 636 1.72 -52.30 -25.71
CA GLU A 636 0.64 -52.49 -26.69
C GLU A 636 0.79 -51.45 -27.79
N LEU A 637 0.90 -51.86 -29.04
CA LEU A 637 0.94 -51.02 -30.22
C LEU A 637 -0.40 -51.18 -30.99
N ILE A 638 -0.99 -50.03 -31.34
CA ILE A 638 -2.29 -50.02 -32.02
C ILE A 638 -2.12 -49.47 -33.42
N PHE A 639 -2.49 -50.30 -34.41
CA PHE A 639 -2.44 -49.97 -35.83
C PHE A 639 -3.86 -49.84 -36.40
N GLN A 640 -4.05 -48.92 -37.35
CA GLN A 640 -5.32 -48.72 -38.03
C GLN A 640 -5.08 -48.15 -39.43
N GLY A 641 -5.70 -48.71 -40.43
CA GLY A 641 -5.69 -48.18 -41.78
C GLY A 641 -6.67 -47.05 -41.97
N ASN A 642 -6.35 -46.08 -42.83
CA ASN A 642 -7.23 -44.95 -43.17
C ASN A 642 -8.05 -45.18 -44.43
N VAL A 643 -7.59 -46.07 -45.30
CA VAL A 643 -8.17 -46.32 -46.64
C VAL A 643 -8.79 -47.70 -46.74
N SER A 644 -8.21 -48.72 -46.08
CA SER A 644 -8.67 -50.12 -46.08
C SER A 644 -8.37 -50.76 -44.72
N THR A 645 -8.98 -51.96 -44.50
CA THR A 645 -8.62 -52.84 -43.39
C THR A 645 -7.19 -53.33 -43.57
N LEU A 646 -6.37 -53.29 -42.55
CA LEU A 646 -4.99 -53.79 -42.59
C LEU A 646 -4.96 -55.31 -42.59
N SER A 647 -4.02 -55.84 -43.33
CA SER A 647 -3.67 -57.25 -43.28
C SER A 647 -2.65 -57.55 -42.18
N ASP A 648 -2.63 -58.79 -41.67
CA ASP A 648 -1.61 -59.23 -40.70
C ASP A 648 -0.17 -59.04 -41.22
N GLN A 649 0.00 -59.22 -42.55
CA GLN A 649 1.29 -59.07 -43.20
C GLN A 649 1.82 -57.65 -43.16
N GLU A 650 0.98 -56.64 -43.44
CA GLU A 650 1.33 -55.25 -43.38
C GLU A 650 1.72 -54.82 -41.94
N VAL A 651 1.00 -55.29 -40.92
CA VAL A 651 1.33 -54.98 -39.52
C VAL A 651 2.65 -55.67 -39.11
N ASN A 652 2.89 -56.92 -39.52
CA ASN A 652 4.13 -57.65 -39.22
C ASN A 652 5.37 -56.97 -39.83
N GLU A 653 5.27 -56.41 -41.04
CA GLU A 653 6.33 -55.62 -41.64
C GLU A 653 6.68 -54.42 -40.80
N GLN A 654 5.65 -53.67 -40.30
CA GLN A 654 5.88 -52.51 -39.42
C GLN A 654 6.50 -52.92 -38.08
N MET A 655 6.09 -54.08 -37.54
CA MET A 655 6.70 -54.64 -36.32
C MET A 655 8.16 -55.00 -36.54
N THR A 656 8.52 -55.57 -37.69
CA THR A 656 9.92 -55.91 -38.02
C THR A 656 10.79 -54.64 -38.10
N ILE A 657 10.30 -53.56 -38.71
CA ILE A 657 10.97 -52.28 -38.78
C ILE A 657 11.20 -51.69 -37.37
N LEU A 658 10.18 -51.76 -36.48
CA LEU A 658 10.28 -51.29 -35.13
C LEU A 658 11.32 -52.08 -34.32
N ILE A 659 11.24 -53.41 -34.40
CA ILE A 659 12.15 -54.32 -33.71
C ILE A 659 13.60 -54.05 -34.09
N LYS A 660 13.89 -53.91 -35.37
CA LYS A 660 15.23 -53.56 -35.86
C LYS A 660 15.70 -52.23 -35.29
N ARG A 661 14.84 -51.22 -35.33
CA ARG A 661 15.19 -49.88 -34.83
C ARG A 661 15.44 -49.81 -33.32
N LEU A 662 14.66 -50.55 -32.50
CA LEU A 662 14.84 -50.65 -31.06
C LEU A 662 16.17 -51.37 -30.73
N LYS A 663 16.53 -52.43 -31.47
CA LYS A 663 17.84 -53.08 -31.34
C LYS A 663 18.99 -52.15 -31.72
N ASP A 664 18.91 -51.51 -32.86
CA ASP A 664 20.02 -50.68 -33.38
C ASP A 664 20.26 -49.42 -32.52
N LYS A 665 19.22 -48.82 -31.96
CA LYS A 665 19.34 -47.55 -31.21
C LYS A 665 19.49 -47.71 -29.71
N LEU A 666 18.89 -48.73 -29.12
CA LEU A 666 18.82 -48.85 -27.65
C LEU A 666 19.41 -50.17 -27.16
N ASN A 667 19.96 -50.99 -28.05
CA ASN A 667 20.55 -52.34 -27.75
C ASN A 667 19.63 -53.17 -26.84
N ILE A 668 18.37 -53.31 -27.24
CA ILE A 668 17.30 -53.94 -26.46
C ILE A 668 17.03 -55.36 -26.98
N ASP A 669 16.97 -56.32 -26.05
CA ASP A 669 16.50 -57.68 -26.36
C ASP A 669 14.98 -57.76 -26.31
N ILE A 670 14.39 -58.49 -27.24
CA ILE A 670 12.96 -58.68 -27.37
C ILE A 670 12.65 -60.13 -27.00
N LYS A 671 11.69 -60.30 -26.11
CA LYS A 671 11.15 -61.60 -25.75
C LYS A 671 10.09 -62.04 -26.70
#